data_ea3c1ec67b5bcf5468b348e621b188f3
#
_entry.id   ea3c1ec67b5bcf5468b348e621b188f3
#
_cell.length_a   1.000
_cell.length_b   1.000
_cell.length_c   1.000
_cell.angle_alpha   90.00
_cell.angle_beta   90.00
_cell.angle_gamma   90.00
#
_symmetry.space_group_name_H-M   'P 1'
#
loop_
_entity.id
_entity.type
_entity.pdbx_description
1 polymer ?
#
loop_
_entity_poly.entity_id
_entity_poly.type
_entity_poly.pdbx_seq_one_letter_code
_entity_poly.pdbx_strand_id
1 'polypeptide(L)'
;RMLYAAGGEIGSAILYHAKCICDTIRDEEFVYGHAPINPAFNHDARIISCDRLVDWVLYRAGFTDQPYIHGKCVSGPWLTDWCLEHGFTRIDTVEELLPGDVVFVRPNQNGDPLHTFIYAGKGEEEGMHYRYDAGKNERIRSTQPSCEPLNDFICACRAPSVRPIAVPALSFTYGGTPFDQLEVTAKCEADRVIYTLPDGVELTVVTEFLQDYGVTRWTNHWSNPTDRRSALIENLCDCDLTIPMAPDPARTRRNKQYTWEPKTLRLFISDGANINDHDHTVTPHRMWAGDHKEVCNQAGRSGMGTAPFFEVNEGGDHRNGMLTALGWTGQWRAYFDRGEADFRIRHSLPEVSLRMAPGESFRTASATVMPYREGQVNAHNLWRRFIREAVSPMGRFKGERGTQCPFSAIFWGGIPSDELMERWQGILSHGLDAFDYCWVDAGWYEPLRSTTTATQSADWGNVGTWEVNRFYHPKGYRDVTDFLHERGMKFQLWFEPERMRRSVCEWTDYLWTGSPEDNDVLIDIGKDEVCDQLIERISKVIAEVGVDCYRQDFNFNPLATWNRADRDADPNGERKGATEIHHINNLWRFWDALLERFPHLLIDDCAGGGHRIDIEMLSRSVPLWRSDYQCTWDCCPEVNQNSNMRAAWWYPYSGIGYGPTLGDTYSFRSAYTNGMTVRTWEHADPEWRVGGMNEPFDWAKRYFAEYARLRHYFAEDFYPLIPPSDINTTWVASQYHDRAHDSGLILAFRRAMCPYEQAHVELGGIDRRRNYVFTNQDTGESFTVAGTTLLADGLVLTIPEKRQSLLLTYETV
;
A
#
# COMPACT_ATOMS: atom_id res chain seq x y z
N ARG A 1 -3.16 23.06 1.49
CA ARG A 1 -4.54 23.01 0.92
C ARG A 1 -4.96 21.57 0.60
N MET A 2 -4.09 20.72 0.04
CA MET A 2 -4.43 19.28 -0.20
C MET A 2 -4.75 18.53 1.10
N LEU A 3 -3.96 18.75 2.16
CA LEU A 3 -4.24 18.18 3.50
C LEU A 3 -5.54 18.72 4.09
N TYR A 4 -5.89 19.97 3.79
CA TYR A 4 -7.15 20.59 4.21
C TYR A 4 -8.38 19.96 3.56
N ALA A 5 -8.26 19.63 2.28
CA ALA A 5 -9.34 18.96 1.56
C ALA A 5 -9.65 17.56 2.12
N ALA A 6 -8.74 16.98 2.86
CA ALA A 6 -8.86 15.63 3.42
C ALA A 6 -9.14 15.59 4.94
N GLY A 7 -9.41 16.73 5.60
CA GLY A 7 -9.85 16.78 7.00
C GLY A 7 -8.76 16.67 8.07
N GLY A 8 -7.47 16.77 7.69
CA GLY A 8 -6.36 16.73 8.66
C GLY A 8 -6.27 17.99 9.52
N GLU A 9 -5.87 17.88 10.79
CA GLU A 9 -5.54 19.02 11.62
C GLU A 9 -4.32 19.77 11.09
N ILE A 10 -4.43 21.09 10.90
CA ILE A 10 -3.37 21.91 10.31
C ILE A 10 -2.12 21.95 11.20
N GLY A 11 -2.31 22.06 12.51
CA GLY A 11 -1.19 22.02 13.46
C GLY A 11 -0.37 20.74 13.33
N SER A 12 -1.04 19.60 13.15
CA SER A 12 -0.41 18.30 12.89
C SER A 12 0.35 18.26 11.56
N ALA A 13 -0.20 18.90 10.51
CA ALA A 13 0.48 19.01 9.22
C ALA A 13 1.76 19.87 9.29
N ILE A 14 1.69 20.99 9.98
CA ILE A 14 2.86 21.87 10.21
C ILE A 14 3.94 21.09 10.97
N LEU A 15 3.57 20.39 12.03
CA LEU A 15 4.49 19.61 12.85
C LEU A 15 5.15 18.46 12.06
N TYR A 16 4.36 17.74 11.26
CA TYR A 16 4.85 16.70 10.36
C TYR A 16 5.90 17.24 9.37
N HIS A 17 5.59 18.35 8.69
CA HIS A 17 6.53 18.94 7.74
C HIS A 17 7.77 19.54 8.44
N ALA A 18 7.64 20.06 9.65
CA ALA A 18 8.79 20.49 10.43
C ALA A 18 9.75 19.34 10.73
N LYS A 19 9.21 18.19 11.16
CA LYS A 19 10.00 16.97 11.40
C LYS A 19 10.71 16.50 10.11
N CYS A 20 9.98 16.36 9.02
CA CYS A 20 10.54 15.92 7.73
C CYS A 20 11.64 16.85 7.21
N ILE A 21 11.46 18.17 7.37
CA ILE A 21 12.47 19.16 6.94
C ILE A 21 13.72 19.06 7.83
N CYS A 22 13.55 18.94 9.14
CA CYS A 22 14.68 18.77 10.04
C CYS A 22 15.48 17.49 9.75
N ASP A 23 14.81 16.41 9.40
CA ASP A 23 15.44 15.16 8.96
C ASP A 23 16.25 15.38 7.67
N THR A 24 15.66 16.03 6.65
CA THR A 24 16.33 16.36 5.39
C THR A 24 17.55 17.27 5.61
N ILE A 25 17.39 18.32 6.42
CA ILE A 25 18.45 19.27 6.73
C ILE A 25 19.64 18.59 7.41
N ARG A 26 19.38 17.68 8.33
CA ARG A 26 20.42 16.88 8.98
C ARG A 26 21.13 15.97 7.98
N ASP A 27 20.39 15.24 7.18
CA ASP A 27 20.93 14.24 6.27
C ASP A 27 21.71 14.88 5.11
N GLU A 28 21.37 16.11 4.71
CA GLU A 28 22.05 16.86 3.65
C GLU A 28 23.09 17.89 4.13
N GLU A 29 23.42 17.93 5.41
CA GLU A 29 24.45 18.81 6.02
C GLU A 29 24.23 20.31 5.71
N PHE A 30 23.06 20.83 5.96
CA PHE A 30 22.82 22.27 5.83
C PHE A 30 23.62 23.07 6.88
N VAL A 31 24.08 24.25 6.50
CA VAL A 31 24.81 25.19 7.36
C VAL A 31 23.88 26.34 7.72
N TYR A 32 23.91 26.76 9.00
CA TYR A 32 23.18 27.94 9.41
C TYR A 32 23.78 29.20 8.78
N GLY A 33 22.92 30.00 8.12
CA GLY A 33 23.36 31.24 7.50
C GLY A 33 22.24 31.94 6.70
N HIS A 34 22.55 33.16 6.30
CA HIS A 34 21.69 33.98 5.46
C HIS A 34 22.31 33.99 4.06
N ALA A 35 21.83 33.17 3.14
CA ALA A 35 22.29 33.25 1.74
C ALA A 35 21.84 34.54 1.09
N PRO A 36 22.60 35.06 0.10
CA PRO A 36 22.17 36.18 -0.72
C PRO A 36 20.79 35.90 -1.33
N ILE A 37 20.02 36.96 -1.49
CA ILE A 37 18.63 36.90 -1.96
C ILE A 37 18.64 36.30 -3.39
N ASN A 38 18.28 35.02 -3.49
CA ASN A 38 17.88 34.43 -4.75
C ASN A 38 16.41 34.04 -4.59
N PRO A 39 15.49 34.46 -5.47
CA PRO A 39 14.08 34.12 -5.39
C PRO A 39 13.78 32.61 -5.57
N ALA A 40 14.78 31.83 -6.02
CA ALA A 40 14.70 30.36 -5.95
C ALA A 40 15.33 29.90 -4.64
N PHE A 41 14.58 29.12 -3.85
CA PHE A 41 15.13 28.40 -2.72
C PHE A 41 16.37 27.64 -3.20
N ASN A 42 17.53 28.01 -2.69
CA ASN A 42 18.76 27.39 -3.13
C ASN A 42 19.07 26.21 -2.23
N HIS A 43 18.36 25.11 -2.45
CA HIS A 43 18.61 23.80 -1.87
C HIS A 43 20.08 23.39 -2.11
N ASP A 44 20.63 23.77 -3.28
CA ASP A 44 22.01 23.45 -3.67
C ASP A 44 23.05 24.19 -2.82
N ALA A 45 22.72 25.36 -2.25
CA ALA A 45 23.62 26.07 -1.35
C ALA A 45 23.65 25.50 0.08
N ARG A 46 22.68 24.63 0.46
CA ARG A 46 22.59 23.98 1.78
C ARG A 46 22.73 24.96 2.96
N ILE A 47 22.10 26.12 2.85
CA ILE A 47 22.10 27.18 3.87
C ILE A 47 20.68 27.38 4.37
N ILE A 48 20.50 27.34 5.71
CA ILE A 48 19.20 27.53 6.34
C ILE A 48 19.31 28.48 7.54
N SER A 49 18.24 29.24 7.78
CA SER A 49 18.03 30.09 8.98
C SER A 49 16.68 29.74 9.63
N CYS A 50 16.44 30.24 10.84
CA CYS A 50 15.22 29.92 11.59
C CYS A 50 13.94 30.32 10.83
N ASP A 51 13.93 31.49 10.22
CA ASP A 51 12.84 32.01 9.37
C ASP A 51 12.65 31.15 8.13
N ARG A 52 13.71 30.71 7.48
CA ARG A 52 13.65 29.82 6.31
C ARG A 52 13.14 28.43 6.62
N LEU A 53 13.47 27.89 7.80
CA LEU A 53 12.88 26.63 8.26
C LEU A 53 11.37 26.79 8.35
N VAL A 54 10.89 27.87 8.98
CA VAL A 54 9.45 28.11 9.11
C VAL A 54 8.80 28.37 7.75
N ASP A 55 9.40 29.18 6.87
CA ASP A 55 8.90 29.41 5.52
C ASP A 55 8.77 28.10 4.72
N TRP A 56 9.76 27.22 4.82
CA TRP A 56 9.75 25.93 4.15
C TRP A 56 8.67 25.01 4.71
N VAL A 57 8.49 24.99 6.05
CA VAL A 57 7.41 24.25 6.71
C VAL A 57 6.04 24.74 6.22
N LEU A 58 5.83 26.06 6.20
CA LEU A 58 4.57 26.66 5.75
C LEU A 58 4.29 26.41 4.26
N TYR A 59 5.33 26.43 3.43
CA TYR A 59 5.23 26.04 2.02
C TYR A 59 4.81 24.57 1.87
N ARG A 60 5.43 23.63 2.59
CA ARG A 60 5.08 22.23 2.56
C ARG A 60 3.69 21.94 3.12
N ALA A 61 3.31 22.67 4.16
CA ALA A 61 1.97 22.60 4.70
C ALA A 61 0.90 23.28 3.80
N GLY A 62 1.30 23.90 2.69
CA GLY A 62 0.40 24.43 1.68
C GLY A 62 -0.14 25.84 1.96
N PHE A 63 0.45 26.59 2.88
CA PHE A 63 0.05 27.96 3.18
C PHE A 63 0.56 28.99 2.16
N THR A 64 1.61 28.70 1.42
CA THR A 64 2.20 29.56 0.41
C THR A 64 2.57 28.77 -0.84
N ASP A 65 2.55 29.43 -2.00
CA ASP A 65 2.93 28.86 -3.31
C ASP A 65 4.44 28.91 -3.54
N GLN A 66 5.17 29.61 -2.68
CA GLN A 66 6.62 29.78 -2.78
C GLN A 66 7.28 29.21 -1.52
N PRO A 67 8.39 28.48 -1.65
CA PRO A 67 9.17 28.01 -0.49
C PRO A 67 9.84 29.17 0.27
N TYR A 68 9.53 30.38 -0.10
CA TYR A 68 10.07 31.64 0.38
C TYR A 68 8.99 32.70 0.44
N ILE A 69 8.63 33.11 1.63
CA ILE A 69 7.52 34.08 1.82
C ILE A 69 7.98 35.49 1.47
N HIS A 70 9.23 35.85 1.76
CA HIS A 70 9.81 37.17 1.39
C HIS A 70 11.29 37.11 1.01
N GLY A 71 11.69 37.90 0.02
CA GLY A 71 13.07 38.03 -0.47
C GLY A 71 14.06 38.73 0.46
N LYS A 72 13.79 38.87 1.77
CA LYS A 72 14.68 39.48 2.76
C LYS A 72 14.86 38.58 3.96
N CYS A 73 16.08 38.39 4.39
CA CYS A 73 16.39 37.77 5.69
C CYS A 73 15.83 38.62 6.82
N VAL A 74 15.31 38.00 7.82
CA VAL A 74 14.47 38.61 8.80
C VAL A 74 15.07 38.75 10.18
N SER A 75 14.99 39.92 10.62
CA SER A 75 14.74 40.33 11.99
C SER A 75 13.63 41.37 11.89
N GLY A 76 12.40 41.03 12.22
CA GLY A 76 11.31 42.01 12.14
C GLY A 76 9.90 41.39 12.20
N PRO A 77 8.87 42.20 12.41
CA PRO A 77 7.50 41.79 12.64
C PRO A 77 6.80 41.12 11.45
N TRP A 78 7.41 41.16 10.27
CA TRP A 78 6.75 40.81 9.01
C TRP A 78 6.29 39.35 8.86
N LEU A 79 6.96 38.34 9.47
CA LEU A 79 6.45 36.96 9.43
C LEU A 79 5.23 36.82 10.34
N THR A 80 5.22 37.53 11.47
CA THR A 80 4.04 37.63 12.33
C THR A 80 2.89 38.31 11.57
N ASP A 81 3.15 39.45 10.92
CA ASP A 81 2.16 40.18 10.13
C ASP A 81 1.65 39.33 8.99
N TRP A 82 2.53 38.62 8.26
CA TRP A 82 2.15 37.70 7.20
C TRP A 82 1.24 36.57 7.72
N CYS A 83 1.58 35.95 8.86
CA CYS A 83 0.73 34.93 9.48
C CYS A 83 -0.68 35.49 9.77
N LEU A 84 -0.76 36.67 10.37
CA LEU A 84 -2.04 37.27 10.70
C LEU A 84 -2.86 37.65 9.45
N GLU A 85 -2.22 38.17 8.40
CA GLU A 85 -2.85 38.47 7.11
C GLU A 85 -3.37 37.21 6.41
N HIS A 86 -2.76 36.05 6.68
CA HIS A 86 -3.15 34.74 6.12
C HIS A 86 -4.05 33.92 7.09
N GLY A 87 -4.67 34.62 8.07
CA GLY A 87 -5.72 34.06 8.92
C GLY A 87 -5.23 33.24 10.12
N PHE A 88 -3.94 33.34 10.47
CA PHE A 88 -3.46 32.77 11.71
C PHE A 88 -3.96 33.56 12.92
N THR A 89 -4.19 32.87 14.02
CA THR A 89 -4.58 33.47 15.29
C THR A 89 -3.34 33.74 16.14
N ARG A 90 -3.23 34.93 16.66
CA ARG A 90 -2.16 35.32 17.60
C ARG A 90 -2.38 34.67 18.96
N ILE A 91 -1.35 34.12 19.52
CA ILE A 91 -1.28 33.53 20.86
C ILE A 91 -0.28 34.37 21.68
N ASP A 92 -0.72 34.90 22.78
CA ASP A 92 0.06 35.85 23.59
C ASP A 92 0.62 35.25 24.88
N THR A 93 0.28 34.00 25.21
CA THR A 93 0.76 33.31 26.41
C THR A 93 1.36 31.94 26.08
N VAL A 94 2.36 31.53 26.87
CA VAL A 94 3.04 30.22 26.71
C VAL A 94 2.11 29.05 27.05
N GLU A 95 1.19 29.29 28.00
CA GLU A 95 0.23 28.28 28.49
C GLU A 95 -0.75 27.81 27.40
N GLU A 96 -1.03 28.70 26.44
CA GLU A 96 -1.97 28.45 25.33
C GLU A 96 -1.32 27.75 24.13
N LEU A 97 0.00 27.55 24.14
CA LEU A 97 0.71 26.95 23.01
C LEU A 97 0.26 25.52 22.74
N LEU A 98 0.04 25.20 21.48
CA LEU A 98 -0.24 23.87 20.97
C LEU A 98 0.81 23.43 19.94
N PRO A 99 1.10 22.13 19.80
CA PRO A 99 2.00 21.63 18.78
C PRO A 99 1.60 22.09 17.37
N GLY A 100 2.57 22.60 16.60
CA GLY A 100 2.37 23.20 15.28
C GLY A 100 2.27 24.72 15.28
N ASP A 101 2.24 25.40 16.44
CA ASP A 101 2.29 26.85 16.50
C ASP A 101 3.65 27.39 16.03
N VAL A 102 3.63 28.48 15.27
CA VAL A 102 4.84 29.24 14.88
C VAL A 102 5.17 30.21 16.02
N VAL A 103 6.25 30.00 16.73
CA VAL A 103 6.63 30.76 17.93
C VAL A 103 7.71 31.78 17.61
N PHE A 104 7.56 32.99 18.20
CA PHE A 104 8.45 34.14 18.06
C PHE A 104 9.03 34.52 19.42
N VAL A 105 10.36 34.60 19.49
CA VAL A 105 11.11 34.89 20.73
C VAL A 105 12.27 35.87 20.50
N ARG A 106 12.91 36.32 21.61
CA ARG A 106 14.11 37.14 21.64
C ARG A 106 13.86 38.54 20.98
N PRO A 107 13.18 39.45 21.65
CA PRO A 107 12.92 40.75 21.09
C PRO A 107 14.21 41.57 20.86
N ASN A 108 14.27 42.30 19.76
CA ASN A 108 15.27 43.33 19.53
C ASN A 108 14.98 44.61 20.37
N GLN A 109 15.73 45.68 20.17
CA GLN A 109 15.54 46.95 20.90
C GLN A 109 14.16 47.61 20.63
N ASN A 110 13.50 47.23 19.53
CA ASN A 110 12.18 47.72 19.15
C ASN A 110 11.04 46.76 19.54
N GLY A 111 11.35 45.62 20.15
CA GLY A 111 10.38 44.55 20.50
C GLY A 111 10.10 43.55 19.36
N ASP A 112 10.77 43.66 18.20
CA ASP A 112 10.57 42.73 17.07
C ASP A 112 11.29 41.38 17.33
N PRO A 113 10.73 40.24 16.87
CA PRO A 113 11.33 38.92 17.09
C PRO A 113 12.65 38.73 16.32
N LEU A 114 13.65 38.17 17.00
CA LEU A 114 14.95 37.81 16.43
C LEU A 114 15.10 36.31 16.13
N HIS A 115 14.14 35.49 16.58
CA HIS A 115 14.15 34.04 16.37
C HIS A 115 12.74 33.47 16.30
N THR A 116 12.56 32.47 15.46
CA THR A 116 11.30 31.77 15.26
C THR A 116 11.51 30.27 15.09
N PHE A 117 10.52 29.47 15.47
CA PHE A 117 10.54 28.00 15.37
C PHE A 117 9.12 27.42 15.36
N ILE A 118 9.00 26.12 15.10
CA ILE A 118 7.76 25.37 15.22
C ILE A 118 7.71 24.69 16.61
N TYR A 119 6.67 24.96 17.37
CA TYR A 119 6.45 24.36 18.68
C TYR A 119 6.04 22.89 18.56
N ALA A 120 6.69 22.00 19.33
CA ALA A 120 6.46 20.56 19.27
C ALA A 120 5.84 19.96 20.55
N GLY A 121 5.64 20.76 21.60
CA GLY A 121 4.96 20.35 22.83
C GLY A 121 5.72 20.73 24.11
N LYS A 122 5.13 20.41 25.27
CA LYS A 122 5.76 20.59 26.59
C LYS A 122 6.79 19.50 26.85
N GLY A 123 7.92 19.86 27.43
CA GLY A 123 8.93 18.90 27.89
C GLY A 123 8.49 18.21 29.19
N GLU A 124 9.25 17.19 29.60
CA GLU A 124 8.98 16.43 30.84
C GLU A 124 9.29 17.25 32.10
N GLU A 125 10.25 18.18 32.02
CA GLU A 125 10.59 19.09 33.12
C GLU A 125 9.81 20.39 33.05
N GLU A 126 9.46 20.98 34.18
CA GLU A 126 8.70 22.23 34.25
C GLU A 126 9.45 23.38 33.53
N GLY A 127 8.74 24.10 32.65
CA GLY A 127 9.31 25.20 31.86
C GLY A 127 10.13 24.78 30.64
N MET A 128 10.27 23.48 30.38
CA MET A 128 10.92 22.95 29.17
C MET A 128 9.91 22.70 28.03
N HIS A 129 10.33 22.97 26.81
CA HIS A 129 9.47 22.88 25.64
C HIS A 129 10.22 22.25 24.45
N TYR A 130 9.55 21.35 23.72
CA TYR A 130 10.07 20.76 22.49
C TYR A 130 9.82 21.70 21.32
N ARG A 131 10.81 21.83 20.39
CA ARG A 131 10.73 22.69 19.22
C ARG A 131 11.56 22.19 18.04
N TYR A 132 11.13 22.51 16.84
CA TYR A 132 11.89 22.36 15.59
C TYR A 132 12.42 23.73 15.18
N ASP A 133 13.74 23.91 15.21
CA ASP A 133 14.39 25.17 14.85
C ASP A 133 15.73 24.96 14.12
N ALA A 134 16.23 26.07 13.50
CA ALA A 134 17.59 26.18 13.00
C ALA A 134 18.34 27.23 13.82
N GLY A 135 19.25 26.77 14.68
CA GLY A 135 19.99 27.62 15.60
C GLY A 135 21.39 28.00 15.11
N LYS A 136 21.90 29.17 15.55
CA LYS A 136 23.13 29.81 15.07
C LYS A 136 24.42 29.06 15.40
N ASN A 137 24.46 28.20 16.40
CA ASN A 137 25.72 27.69 16.97
C ASN A 137 26.01 26.26 16.68
N GLU A 138 25.24 25.55 15.90
CA GLU A 138 25.56 24.14 15.66
C GLU A 138 24.83 23.55 14.47
N ARG A 139 25.42 22.50 13.97
CA ARG A 139 24.82 21.51 13.09
C ARG A 139 23.39 21.26 13.55
N ILE A 140 22.44 21.35 12.64
CA ILE A 140 21.04 21.05 12.91
C ILE A 140 20.97 19.67 13.55
N ARG A 141 20.55 19.65 14.81
CA ARG A 141 20.59 18.44 15.64
C ARG A 141 19.30 17.67 15.54
N SER A 142 19.44 16.42 15.23
CA SER A 142 18.52 15.28 15.46
C SER A 142 17.11 15.31 14.86
N THR A 143 16.64 14.12 14.53
CA THR A 143 15.25 13.73 14.17
C THR A 143 14.23 14.03 15.26
N GLN A 144 14.67 14.42 16.46
CA GLN A 144 13.84 14.77 17.60
C GLN A 144 13.85 16.28 17.81
N PRO A 145 12.73 16.88 18.20
CA PRO A 145 12.70 18.29 18.55
C PRO A 145 13.68 18.56 19.71
N SER A 146 14.38 19.70 19.67
CA SER A 146 15.19 20.14 20.78
C SER A 146 14.28 20.46 21.99
N CYS A 147 14.74 20.12 23.21
CA CYS A 147 14.02 20.44 24.44
C CYS A 147 14.74 21.57 25.17
N GLU A 148 14.15 22.76 25.18
CA GLU A 148 14.77 23.96 25.76
C GLU A 148 13.75 24.84 26.50
N PRO A 149 14.20 25.70 27.45
CA PRO A 149 13.33 26.68 28.08
C PRO A 149 12.82 27.70 27.04
N LEU A 150 11.58 28.15 27.22
CA LEU A 150 10.94 29.13 26.35
C LEU A 150 11.16 30.54 26.94
N ASN A 151 12.42 31.02 26.92
CA ASN A 151 12.78 32.33 27.38
C ASN A 151 12.49 33.42 26.34
N ASP A 152 12.15 34.61 26.79
CA ASP A 152 11.92 35.79 25.97
C ASP A 152 10.79 35.57 24.92
N PHE A 153 9.73 34.87 25.30
CA PHE A 153 8.54 34.67 24.49
C PHE A 153 7.90 36.03 24.13
N ILE A 154 7.56 36.23 22.85
CA ILE A 154 6.88 37.43 22.37
C ILE A 154 5.43 37.10 22.04
N CYS A 155 5.22 36.17 21.13
CA CYS A 155 3.92 35.67 20.73
C CYS A 155 4.10 34.39 19.91
N ALA A 156 3.00 33.72 19.59
CA ALA A 156 2.95 32.69 18.56
C ALA A 156 1.80 32.97 17.58
N CYS A 157 1.88 32.35 16.43
CA CYS A 157 0.82 32.36 15.44
C CYS A 157 0.33 30.93 15.25
N ARG A 158 -0.93 30.67 15.60
CA ARG A 158 -1.60 29.41 15.34
C ARG A 158 -2.25 29.45 13.99
N ALA A 159 -1.92 28.47 13.16
CA ALA A 159 -2.62 28.26 11.91
C ALA A 159 -4.14 28.21 12.15
N PRO A 160 -4.96 28.79 11.26
CA PRO A 160 -6.40 28.70 11.41
C PRO A 160 -6.79 27.24 11.62
N SER A 161 -7.49 26.95 12.71
CA SER A 161 -8.12 25.65 12.86
C SER A 161 -9.03 25.48 11.67
N VAL A 162 -8.67 24.62 10.74
CA VAL A 162 -9.62 24.22 9.73
C VAL A 162 -10.71 23.51 10.50
N ARG A 163 -11.87 24.10 10.51
CA ARG A 163 -13.07 23.28 10.72
C ARG A 163 -12.96 22.16 9.70
N PRO A 164 -13.17 20.89 10.10
CA PRO A 164 -13.27 19.81 9.14
C PRO A 164 -14.08 20.33 7.98
N ILE A 165 -13.63 20.10 6.76
CA ILE A 165 -14.20 20.70 5.56
C ILE A 165 -15.71 20.66 5.70
N ALA A 166 -16.37 21.80 5.63
CA ALA A 166 -17.82 21.90 5.73
C ALA A 166 -18.51 21.16 4.55
N VAL A 167 -17.72 20.76 3.54
CA VAL A 167 -18.08 19.87 2.44
C VAL A 167 -17.11 18.69 2.50
N PRO A 168 -17.60 17.48 2.80
CA PRO A 168 -16.75 16.30 2.75
C PRO A 168 -16.20 16.12 1.33
N ALA A 169 -15.01 15.52 1.21
CA ALA A 169 -14.42 15.20 -0.09
C ALA A 169 -15.15 14.00 -0.73
N LEU A 170 -16.47 14.06 -0.81
CA LEU A 170 -17.38 13.07 -1.39
C LEU A 170 -18.54 13.77 -2.08
N SER A 171 -19.21 13.09 -2.99
CA SER A 171 -20.43 13.60 -3.65
C SER A 171 -21.42 12.48 -3.93
N PHE A 172 -22.70 12.80 -3.93
CA PHE A 172 -23.80 11.91 -4.32
C PHE A 172 -25.05 12.74 -4.60
N THR A 173 -26.07 12.12 -5.16
CA THR A 173 -27.43 12.68 -5.20
C THR A 173 -28.34 11.94 -4.24
N TYR A 174 -29.23 12.66 -3.57
CA TYR A 174 -30.17 12.13 -2.61
C TYR A 174 -31.58 12.57 -2.98
N GLY A 175 -32.41 11.62 -3.40
CA GLY A 175 -33.74 11.95 -3.93
C GLY A 175 -33.71 12.90 -5.14
N GLY A 176 -32.65 12.79 -5.97
CA GLY A 176 -32.43 13.65 -7.15
C GLY A 176 -31.75 14.99 -6.88
N THR A 177 -31.48 15.34 -5.60
CA THR A 177 -30.80 16.57 -5.21
C THR A 177 -29.32 16.31 -4.90
N PRO A 178 -28.37 17.05 -5.49
CA PRO A 178 -26.96 16.95 -5.14
C PRO A 178 -26.69 17.23 -3.66
N PHE A 179 -25.73 16.51 -3.06
CA PHE A 179 -25.42 16.61 -1.63
C PHE A 179 -25.08 18.04 -1.16
N ASP A 180 -24.33 18.80 -1.96
CA ASP A 180 -23.94 20.20 -1.70
C ASP A 180 -25.12 21.19 -1.72
N GLN A 181 -26.31 20.75 -2.20
CA GLN A 181 -27.53 21.54 -2.26
C GLN A 181 -28.59 21.06 -1.24
N LEU A 182 -28.27 19.98 -0.47
CA LEU A 182 -29.20 19.47 0.53
C LEU A 182 -29.16 20.29 1.82
N GLU A 183 -30.31 20.47 2.44
CA GLU A 183 -30.41 20.96 3.81
C GLU A 183 -30.05 19.81 4.77
N VAL A 184 -28.83 19.81 5.29
CA VAL A 184 -28.33 18.80 6.21
C VAL A 184 -27.93 19.38 7.55
N THR A 185 -28.13 18.63 8.63
CA THR A 185 -27.55 18.95 9.94
C THR A 185 -26.21 18.23 10.08
N ALA A 186 -25.16 18.96 10.44
CA ALA A 186 -23.85 18.37 10.65
C ALA A 186 -23.42 18.47 12.11
N LYS A 187 -23.04 17.34 12.71
CA LYS A 187 -22.39 17.25 14.03
C LYS A 187 -20.94 16.85 13.84
N CYS A 188 -20.03 17.77 14.22
CA CYS A 188 -18.59 17.51 14.15
C CYS A 188 -18.09 16.92 15.49
N GLU A 189 -17.30 15.84 15.40
CA GLU A 189 -16.56 15.22 16.50
C GLU A 189 -15.06 15.25 16.16
N ALA A 190 -14.20 14.74 17.02
CA ALA A 190 -12.74 14.85 16.83
C ALA A 190 -12.24 14.15 15.56
N ASP A 191 -12.80 12.96 15.24
CA ASP A 191 -12.37 12.09 14.15
C ASP A 191 -13.45 11.87 13.08
N ARG A 192 -14.65 12.48 13.26
CA ARG A 192 -15.79 12.24 12.36
C ARG A 192 -16.73 13.41 12.24
N VAL A 193 -17.48 13.42 11.14
CA VAL A 193 -18.62 14.31 10.94
C VAL A 193 -19.84 13.45 10.66
N ILE A 194 -20.92 13.70 11.38
CA ILE A 194 -22.22 13.02 11.22
C ILE A 194 -23.17 14.00 10.53
N TYR A 195 -23.58 13.67 9.32
CA TYR A 195 -24.59 14.40 8.55
C TYR A 195 -25.93 13.71 8.70
N THR A 196 -26.94 14.43 9.19
CA THR A 196 -28.33 13.97 9.19
C THR A 196 -29.02 14.56 7.95
N LEU A 197 -29.46 13.68 7.05
CA LEU A 197 -30.14 13.99 5.81
C LEU A 197 -31.61 14.36 6.07
N PRO A 198 -32.35 14.97 5.10
CA PRO A 198 -33.68 15.54 5.32
C PRO A 198 -34.74 14.56 5.87
N ASP A 199 -34.60 13.25 5.59
CA ASP A 199 -35.52 12.20 6.04
C ASP A 199 -35.01 11.45 7.27
N GLY A 200 -33.89 11.86 7.88
CA GLY A 200 -33.35 11.30 9.11
C GLY A 200 -32.30 10.20 8.88
N VAL A 201 -31.92 9.90 7.64
CA VAL A 201 -30.77 9.03 7.33
C VAL A 201 -29.49 9.73 7.76
N GLU A 202 -28.55 8.97 8.29
CA GLU A 202 -27.24 9.48 8.75
C GLU A 202 -26.11 9.02 7.84
N LEU A 203 -25.23 9.95 7.48
CA LEU A 203 -23.95 9.69 6.86
C LEU A 203 -22.83 10.11 7.81
N THR A 204 -22.06 9.17 8.31
CA THR A 204 -20.89 9.41 9.16
C THR A 204 -19.62 9.28 8.32
N VAL A 205 -18.90 10.39 8.18
CA VAL A 205 -17.57 10.42 7.56
C VAL A 205 -16.53 10.35 8.67
N VAL A 206 -15.80 9.24 8.76
CA VAL A 206 -14.69 9.05 9.70
C VAL A 206 -13.41 9.40 8.99
N THR A 207 -12.62 10.31 9.56
CA THR A 207 -11.35 10.78 8.97
C THR A 207 -10.19 10.48 9.91
N GLU A 208 -9.11 9.93 9.36
CA GLU A 208 -7.88 9.64 10.04
C GLU A 208 -6.73 10.38 9.37
N PHE A 209 -5.92 11.11 10.14
CA PHE A 209 -4.68 11.69 9.67
C PHE A 209 -3.48 10.96 10.30
N LEU A 210 -2.71 10.26 9.46
CA LEU A 210 -1.53 9.51 9.84
C LEU A 210 -0.30 10.41 9.67
N GLN A 211 -0.01 11.16 10.71
CA GLN A 211 0.97 12.24 10.73
C GLN A 211 2.37 11.80 10.28
N ASP A 212 2.84 10.63 10.71
CA ASP A 212 4.19 10.12 10.40
C ASP A 212 4.41 9.86 8.90
N TYR A 213 3.32 9.73 8.13
CA TYR A 213 3.34 9.44 6.69
C TYR A 213 2.74 10.58 5.83
N GLY A 214 2.12 11.57 6.46
CA GLY A 214 1.39 12.61 5.74
C GLY A 214 0.18 12.08 4.97
N VAL A 215 -0.42 10.98 5.45
CA VAL A 215 -1.56 10.31 4.82
C VAL A 215 -2.85 10.75 5.49
N THR A 216 -3.84 11.09 4.67
CA THR A 216 -5.22 11.25 5.11
C THR A 216 -6.07 10.13 4.52
N ARG A 217 -6.88 9.52 5.37
CA ARG A 217 -7.82 8.45 5.01
C ARG A 217 -9.19 8.79 5.54
N TRP A 218 -10.25 8.50 4.77
CA TRP A 218 -11.62 8.60 5.26
C TRP A 218 -12.47 7.42 4.79
N THR A 219 -13.51 7.15 5.58
CA THR A 219 -14.50 6.10 5.33
C THR A 219 -15.90 6.66 5.54
N ASN A 220 -16.84 6.23 4.71
CA ASN A 220 -18.22 6.70 4.70
C ASN A 220 -19.16 5.60 5.20
N HIS A 221 -19.85 5.87 6.31
CA HIS A 221 -20.79 4.96 6.95
C HIS A 221 -22.19 5.50 6.83
N TRP A 222 -23.09 4.71 6.30
CA TRP A 222 -24.49 5.03 6.08
C TRP A 222 -25.35 4.30 7.08
N SER A 223 -26.35 4.97 7.66
CA SER A 223 -27.32 4.38 8.60
C SER A 223 -28.70 4.97 8.37
N ASN A 224 -29.70 4.11 8.27
CA ASN A 224 -31.11 4.51 8.26
C ASN A 224 -31.78 4.13 9.60
N PRO A 225 -31.69 4.97 10.63
CA PRO A 225 -32.30 4.68 11.92
C PRO A 225 -33.83 4.86 11.92
N THR A 226 -34.43 5.25 10.79
CA THR A 226 -35.86 5.52 10.67
C THR A 226 -36.66 4.25 10.42
N ASP A 227 -38.00 4.35 10.54
CA ASP A 227 -38.95 3.27 10.29
C ASP A 227 -39.42 3.17 8.82
N ARG A 228 -38.82 3.93 7.92
CA ARG A 228 -39.19 4.02 6.50
C ARG A 228 -37.97 3.92 5.60
N ARG A 229 -38.21 3.62 4.31
CA ARG A 229 -37.16 3.64 3.29
C ARG A 229 -36.63 5.05 3.10
N SER A 230 -35.32 5.16 2.87
CA SER A 230 -34.63 6.42 2.55
C SER A 230 -35.08 7.02 1.20
N ALA A 231 -34.73 8.28 0.95
CA ALA A 231 -34.66 8.78 -0.40
C ALA A 231 -33.61 8.01 -1.23
N LEU A 232 -33.66 8.12 -2.56
CA LEU A 232 -32.77 7.37 -3.47
C LEU A 232 -31.34 7.95 -3.43
N ILE A 233 -30.35 7.09 -3.18
CA ILE A 233 -28.92 7.40 -3.22
C ILE A 233 -28.40 7.02 -4.61
N GLU A 234 -27.83 7.97 -5.32
CA GLU A 234 -27.28 7.77 -6.66
C GLU A 234 -25.98 8.57 -6.87
N ASN A 235 -25.24 8.25 -7.92
CA ASN A 235 -24.00 8.96 -8.29
C ASN A 235 -22.99 9.04 -7.17
N LEU A 236 -22.92 7.99 -6.36
CA LEU A 236 -22.08 7.94 -5.16
C LEU A 236 -20.59 7.94 -5.54
N CYS A 237 -19.90 9.00 -5.13
CA CYS A 237 -18.45 9.13 -5.17
C CYS A 237 -17.93 9.26 -3.74
N ASP A 238 -17.31 8.22 -3.22
CA ASP A 238 -16.72 8.20 -1.87
C ASP A 238 -15.48 9.10 -1.74
N CYS A 239 -14.89 9.46 -2.86
CA CYS A 239 -13.91 10.54 -2.99
C CYS A 239 -14.35 11.48 -4.10
N ASP A 240 -14.41 12.77 -3.80
CA ASP A 240 -14.62 13.84 -4.77
C ASP A 240 -13.76 15.05 -4.37
N LEU A 241 -12.49 14.98 -4.79
CA LEU A 241 -11.46 15.92 -4.36
C LEU A 241 -11.06 16.83 -5.52
N THR A 242 -11.25 18.13 -5.35
CA THR A 242 -10.78 19.16 -6.29
C THR A 242 -9.51 19.81 -5.75
N ILE A 243 -8.44 19.75 -6.51
CA ILE A 243 -7.12 20.27 -6.18
C ILE A 243 -6.87 21.51 -7.04
N PRO A 244 -6.72 22.71 -6.45
CA PRO A 244 -6.30 23.89 -7.19
C PRO A 244 -4.90 23.66 -7.81
N MET A 245 -4.77 24.00 -9.08
CA MET A 245 -3.54 23.88 -9.85
C MET A 245 -3.11 25.21 -10.41
N ALA A 246 -1.82 25.39 -10.65
CA ALA A 246 -1.37 26.51 -11.47
C ALA A 246 -1.96 26.40 -12.89
N PRO A 247 -2.36 27.54 -13.51
CA PRO A 247 -2.84 27.52 -14.88
C PRO A 247 -1.86 26.84 -15.83
N ASP A 248 -2.38 26.02 -16.76
CA ASP A 248 -1.55 25.33 -17.75
C ASP A 248 -0.83 26.34 -18.66
N PRO A 249 0.49 26.48 -18.58
CA PRO A 249 1.23 27.47 -19.37
C PRO A 249 1.22 27.15 -20.87
N ALA A 250 0.82 25.96 -21.28
CA ALA A 250 0.80 25.57 -22.70
C ALA A 250 -0.24 26.35 -23.51
N ARG A 251 -1.34 26.82 -22.91
CA ARG A 251 -2.35 27.65 -23.61
C ARG A 251 -1.98 29.14 -23.73
N THR A 252 -1.07 29.63 -22.92
CA THR A 252 -0.70 31.06 -22.93
C THR A 252 0.43 31.42 -23.90
N ARG A 253 1.05 30.45 -24.58
CA ARG A 253 2.20 30.68 -25.46
C ARG A 253 1.83 30.77 -26.93
N ARG A 254 1.64 32.00 -27.41
CA ARG A 254 1.74 32.34 -28.83
C ARG A 254 3.19 32.58 -29.37
N ASN A 255 4.20 32.50 -28.52
CA ASN A 255 5.58 32.75 -28.90
C ASN A 255 6.47 31.51 -28.78
N LYS A 256 7.08 31.16 -29.91
CA LYS A 256 7.97 30.04 -30.19
C LYS A 256 9.35 30.08 -29.48
N GLN A 257 9.40 30.30 -28.19
CA GLN A 257 10.67 30.06 -27.47
C GLN A 257 10.56 28.71 -26.77
N TYR A 258 11.36 27.77 -27.19
CA TYR A 258 11.58 26.47 -26.57
C TYR A 258 12.14 26.67 -25.15
N THR A 259 11.30 26.80 -24.19
CA THR A 259 11.65 26.55 -22.81
C THR A 259 11.11 25.15 -22.48
N TRP A 260 12.00 24.32 -21.98
CA TRP A 260 11.77 22.96 -21.55
C TRP A 260 10.45 22.80 -20.77
N GLU A 261 9.74 21.80 -21.12
CA GLU A 261 8.39 21.34 -20.81
C GLU A 261 7.60 22.18 -19.79
N PRO A 262 6.42 22.66 -20.16
CA PRO A 262 5.48 23.19 -19.19
C PRO A 262 5.20 22.14 -18.13
N LYS A 263 4.91 22.54 -16.90
CA LYS A 263 4.45 21.69 -15.80
C LYS A 263 3.19 20.95 -16.23
N THR A 264 3.36 19.88 -16.99
CA THR A 264 2.27 19.02 -17.44
C THR A 264 1.91 18.08 -16.31
N LEU A 265 0.63 18.02 -16.00
CA LEU A 265 0.12 17.02 -15.07
C LEU A 265 0.28 15.63 -15.70
N ARG A 266 0.79 14.67 -14.94
CA ARG A 266 0.84 13.27 -15.31
C ARG A 266 0.01 12.46 -14.32
N LEU A 267 -0.85 11.63 -14.87
CA LEU A 267 -1.61 10.63 -14.14
C LEU A 267 -0.99 9.26 -14.42
N PHE A 268 -0.59 8.54 -13.37
CA PHE A 268 -0.07 7.18 -13.46
C PHE A 268 -1.18 6.21 -13.07
N ILE A 269 -1.46 5.29 -13.96
CA ILE A 269 -2.44 4.23 -13.80
C ILE A 269 -1.70 2.91 -13.84
N SER A 270 -1.93 2.06 -12.84
CA SER A 270 -1.36 0.71 -12.79
C SER A 270 -2.36 -0.31 -13.32
N ASP A 271 -1.90 -1.19 -14.20
CA ASP A 271 -2.66 -2.40 -14.50
C ASP A 271 -2.79 -3.24 -13.22
N GLY A 272 -3.88 -3.97 -13.13
CA GLY A 272 -4.07 -5.00 -12.12
C GLY A 272 -3.37 -6.31 -12.49
N ALA A 273 -3.75 -7.40 -11.85
CA ALA A 273 -3.35 -8.73 -12.26
C ALA A 273 -4.30 -9.23 -13.35
N ASN A 274 -3.79 -9.41 -14.55
CA ASN A 274 -4.56 -9.83 -15.73
C ASN A 274 -4.10 -11.19 -16.28
N ILE A 275 -3.24 -11.89 -15.56
CA ILE A 275 -2.65 -13.18 -15.91
C ILE A 275 -1.88 -13.09 -17.23
N ASN A 276 -1.04 -12.07 -17.32
CA ASN A 276 -0.21 -11.84 -18.51
C ASN A 276 1.15 -11.18 -18.12
N ASP A 277 1.99 -10.97 -19.12
CA ASP A 277 3.34 -10.40 -18.98
C ASP A 277 3.35 -8.90 -18.67
N HIS A 278 2.19 -8.23 -18.70
CA HIS A 278 2.03 -6.82 -18.39
C HIS A 278 1.42 -6.54 -17.00
N ASP A 279 1.21 -7.59 -16.18
CA ASP A 279 0.66 -7.42 -14.83
C ASP A 279 1.44 -6.36 -14.04
N HIS A 280 0.68 -5.48 -13.35
CA HIS A 280 1.17 -4.34 -12.57
C HIS A 280 1.91 -3.26 -13.37
N THR A 281 1.81 -3.24 -14.70
CA THR A 281 2.43 -2.19 -15.52
C THR A 281 1.88 -0.82 -15.16
N VAL A 282 2.76 0.16 -14.96
CA VAL A 282 2.40 1.56 -14.66
C VAL A 282 2.48 2.38 -15.94
N THR A 283 1.36 2.95 -16.36
CA THR A 283 1.28 3.77 -17.59
C THR A 283 1.08 5.24 -17.22
N PRO A 284 2.04 6.13 -17.59
CA PRO A 284 1.88 7.56 -17.43
C PRO A 284 1.00 8.18 -18.53
N HIS A 285 -0.02 8.93 -18.14
CA HIS A 285 -0.89 9.70 -19.02
C HIS A 285 -0.68 11.19 -18.81
N ARG A 286 -0.35 11.94 -19.85
CA ARG A 286 -0.35 13.41 -19.78
C ARG A 286 -1.79 13.89 -19.74
N MET A 287 -2.08 14.83 -18.85
CA MET A 287 -3.39 15.45 -18.68
C MET A 287 -3.31 16.94 -19.01
N TRP A 288 -3.97 17.35 -20.08
CA TRP A 288 -4.11 18.74 -20.51
C TRP A 288 -5.39 19.36 -19.98
N ALA A 289 -5.46 20.68 -19.89
CA ALA A 289 -6.70 21.35 -19.54
C ALA A 289 -7.84 20.96 -20.47
N GLY A 290 -8.91 20.46 -19.90
CA GLY A 290 -10.07 19.89 -20.61
C GLY A 290 -10.02 18.37 -20.80
N ASP A 291 -8.93 17.70 -20.42
CA ASP A 291 -8.86 16.24 -20.51
C ASP A 291 -9.66 15.58 -19.39
N HIS A 292 -10.26 14.46 -19.75
CA HIS A 292 -10.98 13.54 -18.89
C HIS A 292 -10.43 12.14 -19.06
N LYS A 293 -10.20 11.43 -17.95
CA LYS A 293 -9.82 10.01 -17.95
C LYS A 293 -10.73 9.24 -17.00
N GLU A 294 -11.31 8.18 -17.50
CA GLU A 294 -12.10 7.22 -16.71
C GLU A 294 -11.40 5.87 -16.71
N VAL A 295 -11.36 5.21 -15.58
CA VAL A 295 -10.85 3.86 -15.39
C VAL A 295 -11.73 3.07 -14.43
N CYS A 296 -11.78 1.76 -14.60
CA CYS A 296 -12.51 0.86 -13.71
C CYS A 296 -11.82 -0.50 -13.64
N ASN A 297 -12.14 -1.25 -12.60
CA ASN A 297 -11.83 -2.67 -12.55
C ASN A 297 -12.85 -3.50 -13.33
N GLN A 298 -12.69 -4.81 -13.29
CA GLN A 298 -13.53 -5.73 -14.06
C GLN A 298 -14.19 -6.77 -13.15
N ALA A 299 -15.39 -7.19 -13.54
CA ALA A 299 -16.09 -8.36 -13.01
C ALA A 299 -16.38 -8.35 -11.50
N GLY A 300 -16.28 -7.21 -10.81
CA GLY A 300 -16.49 -7.11 -9.36
C GLY A 300 -15.31 -7.52 -8.50
N ARG A 301 -14.10 -7.60 -9.06
CA ARG A 301 -12.85 -7.92 -8.33
C ARG A 301 -11.88 -6.74 -8.43
N SER A 302 -11.55 -6.14 -7.29
CA SER A 302 -10.93 -4.80 -7.16
C SER A 302 -9.61 -4.60 -7.92
N GLY A 303 -8.79 -5.64 -8.06
CA GLY A 303 -7.50 -5.61 -8.76
C GLY A 303 -7.51 -6.22 -10.15
N MET A 304 -8.68 -6.58 -10.73
CA MET A 304 -8.79 -7.15 -12.08
C MET A 304 -8.92 -6.03 -13.12
N GLY A 305 -8.12 -6.05 -14.15
CA GLY A 305 -8.06 -5.03 -15.20
C GLY A 305 -7.15 -3.87 -14.78
N THR A 306 -7.61 -3.03 -13.88
CA THR A 306 -6.87 -1.87 -13.35
C THR A 306 -6.73 -2.00 -11.83
N ALA A 307 -5.57 -1.66 -11.28
CA ALA A 307 -5.36 -1.60 -9.84
C ALA A 307 -5.89 -0.28 -9.24
N PRO A 308 -6.47 -0.28 -8.01
CA PRO A 308 -7.06 0.90 -7.40
C PRO A 308 -6.02 1.81 -6.71
N PHE A 309 -4.85 1.96 -7.31
CA PHE A 309 -3.74 2.79 -6.84
C PHE A 309 -3.32 3.75 -7.95
N PHE A 310 -3.28 5.03 -7.64
CA PHE A 310 -3.01 6.08 -8.62
C PHE A 310 -2.00 7.07 -8.10
N GLU A 311 -1.23 7.64 -9.01
CA GLU A 311 -0.38 8.78 -8.74
C GLU A 311 -0.70 9.91 -9.71
N VAL A 312 -0.74 11.12 -9.18
CA VAL A 312 -0.80 12.34 -9.98
C VAL A 312 0.39 13.20 -9.62
N ASN A 313 1.19 13.63 -10.61
CA ASN A 313 2.27 14.55 -10.34
C ASN A 313 2.34 15.71 -11.33
N GLU A 314 2.91 16.82 -10.87
CA GLU A 314 3.26 17.95 -11.71
C GLU A 314 4.55 17.60 -12.46
N GLY A 315 4.45 17.50 -13.79
CA GLY A 315 5.48 16.98 -14.67
C GLY A 315 6.81 17.75 -14.67
N GLY A 316 7.77 17.21 -15.37
CA GLY A 316 9.11 17.76 -15.55
C GLY A 316 10.12 17.16 -14.56
N ASP A 317 10.04 17.50 -13.30
CA ASP A 317 10.98 17.04 -12.26
C ASP A 317 10.40 15.98 -11.30
N HIS A 318 9.13 15.62 -11.44
CA HIS A 318 8.41 14.66 -10.57
C HIS A 318 8.48 14.97 -9.07
N ARG A 319 8.72 16.24 -8.69
CA ARG A 319 8.92 16.61 -7.29
C ARG A 319 7.63 16.67 -6.50
N ASN A 320 6.55 17.17 -7.12
CA ASN A 320 5.27 17.42 -6.47
C ASN A 320 4.20 16.49 -7.01
N GLY A 321 3.41 15.93 -6.13
CA GLY A 321 2.32 15.06 -6.55
C GLY A 321 1.46 14.58 -5.39
N MET A 322 0.65 13.59 -5.69
CA MET A 322 -0.20 12.91 -4.74
C MET A 322 -0.34 11.44 -5.12
N LEU A 323 -0.15 10.57 -4.15
CA LEU A 323 -0.56 9.17 -4.23
C LEU A 323 -1.98 9.03 -3.68
N THR A 324 -2.80 8.22 -4.32
CA THR A 324 -4.16 7.95 -3.87
C THR A 324 -4.51 6.48 -4.07
N ALA A 325 -5.28 5.94 -3.12
CA ALA A 325 -5.83 4.60 -3.20
C ALA A 325 -7.33 4.63 -2.92
N LEU A 326 -8.05 3.80 -3.70
CA LEU A 326 -9.45 3.50 -3.51
C LEU A 326 -9.57 2.19 -2.75
N GLY A 327 -10.24 2.18 -1.60
CA GLY A 327 -10.45 1.00 -0.76
C GLY A 327 -11.85 0.43 -0.93
N TRP A 328 -12.03 -0.40 -1.94
CA TRP A 328 -13.23 -1.17 -2.18
C TRP A 328 -12.89 -2.51 -2.83
N THR A 329 -13.29 -3.60 -2.21
CA THR A 329 -12.93 -4.96 -2.64
C THR A 329 -13.84 -5.50 -3.74
N GLY A 330 -14.84 -4.71 -4.18
CA GLY A 330 -15.81 -4.99 -5.25
C GLY A 330 -15.57 -4.18 -6.53
N GLN A 331 -16.68 -3.82 -7.21
CA GLN A 331 -16.65 -3.04 -8.45
C GLN A 331 -16.50 -1.55 -8.14
N TRP A 332 -15.52 -0.90 -8.75
CA TRP A 332 -15.26 0.53 -8.58
C TRP A 332 -14.99 1.22 -9.93
N ARG A 333 -15.06 2.56 -9.90
CA ARG A 333 -14.70 3.42 -11.02
C ARG A 333 -14.00 4.68 -10.49
N ALA A 334 -12.98 5.15 -11.20
CA ALA A 334 -12.30 6.39 -10.89
C ALA A 334 -12.33 7.33 -12.09
N TYR A 335 -12.49 8.62 -11.81
CA TYR A 335 -12.51 9.69 -12.80
C TYR A 335 -11.45 10.73 -12.45
N PHE A 336 -10.77 11.23 -13.46
CA PHE A 336 -9.73 12.23 -13.36
C PHE A 336 -10.01 13.32 -14.39
N ASP A 337 -10.31 14.52 -13.90
CA ASP A 337 -10.69 15.65 -14.73
C ASP A 337 -9.66 16.77 -14.58
N ARG A 338 -9.03 17.21 -15.66
CA ARG A 338 -8.13 18.35 -15.67
C ARG A 338 -8.86 19.61 -16.14
N GLY A 339 -9.20 20.50 -15.21
CA GLY A 339 -9.69 21.84 -15.50
C GLY A 339 -8.56 22.79 -15.92
N GLU A 340 -8.88 24.07 -16.14
CA GLU A 340 -7.84 25.08 -16.46
C GLU A 340 -6.98 25.45 -15.25
N ALA A 341 -7.59 25.50 -14.05
CA ALA A 341 -6.94 25.91 -12.81
C ALA A 341 -7.14 24.88 -11.67
N ASP A 342 -7.57 23.67 -11.99
CA ASP A 342 -7.81 22.62 -11.01
C ASP A 342 -7.61 21.23 -11.60
N PHE A 343 -7.57 20.25 -10.72
CA PHE A 343 -7.60 18.82 -11.04
C PHE A 343 -8.57 18.14 -10.06
N ARG A 344 -9.55 17.41 -10.59
CA ARG A 344 -10.54 16.70 -9.80
C ARG A 344 -10.35 15.20 -9.87
N ILE A 345 -10.39 14.54 -8.71
CA ILE A 345 -10.32 13.09 -8.56
C ILE A 345 -11.63 12.63 -7.95
N ARG A 346 -12.29 11.65 -8.59
CA ARG A 346 -13.49 11.02 -8.05
C ARG A 346 -13.32 9.51 -8.03
N HIS A 347 -13.68 8.89 -6.91
CA HIS A 347 -13.81 7.44 -6.78
C HIS A 347 -15.28 7.10 -6.55
N SER A 348 -15.85 6.22 -7.38
CA SER A 348 -17.27 5.91 -7.43
C SER A 348 -17.53 4.42 -7.26
N LEU A 349 -18.67 4.11 -6.67
CA LEU A 349 -19.32 2.80 -6.75
C LEU A 349 -20.38 2.87 -7.85
N PRO A 350 -20.07 2.45 -9.09
CA PRO A 350 -20.87 2.77 -10.28
C PRO A 350 -22.24 2.07 -10.31
N GLU A 351 -22.37 1.00 -9.53
CA GLU A 351 -23.58 0.18 -9.53
C GLU A 351 -24.62 0.66 -8.50
N VAL A 352 -24.31 1.74 -7.71
CA VAL A 352 -25.19 2.21 -6.64
C VAL A 352 -26.32 3.08 -7.17
N SER A 353 -27.55 2.60 -7.01
CA SER A 353 -28.82 3.35 -7.08
C SER A 353 -29.77 2.70 -6.09
N LEU A 354 -29.78 3.12 -4.83
CA LEU A 354 -30.49 2.40 -3.79
C LEU A 354 -31.21 3.29 -2.78
N ARG A 355 -32.34 2.76 -2.28
CA ARG A 355 -33.02 3.23 -1.07
C ARG A 355 -32.69 2.30 0.07
N MET A 356 -32.20 2.85 1.15
CA MET A 356 -31.93 2.10 2.37
C MET A 356 -33.23 1.63 3.00
N ALA A 357 -33.27 0.36 3.44
CA ALA A 357 -34.35 -0.16 4.23
C ALA A 357 -34.36 0.42 5.66
N PRO A 358 -35.49 0.36 6.39
CA PRO A 358 -35.53 0.68 7.81
C PRO A 358 -34.47 -0.11 8.60
N GLY A 359 -33.68 0.57 9.42
CA GLY A 359 -32.64 -0.06 10.26
C GLY A 359 -31.41 -0.53 9.50
N GLU A 360 -31.35 -0.33 8.18
CA GLU A 360 -30.20 -0.75 7.37
C GLU A 360 -28.98 0.16 7.62
N SER A 361 -27.81 -0.46 7.73
CA SER A 361 -26.55 0.24 7.80
C SER A 361 -25.47 -0.48 7.00
N PHE A 362 -24.56 0.28 6.41
CA PHE A 362 -23.41 -0.24 5.66
C PHE A 362 -22.31 0.82 5.55
N ARG A 363 -21.14 0.35 5.16
CA ARG A 363 -20.01 1.18 4.80
C ARG A 363 -19.78 1.12 3.28
N THR A 364 -19.35 2.23 2.68
CA THR A 364 -18.91 2.28 1.29
C THR A 364 -17.38 2.37 1.17
N ALA A 365 -16.85 2.73 0.01
CA ALA A 365 -15.40 2.73 -0.22
C ALA A 365 -14.66 3.69 0.72
N SER A 366 -13.43 3.31 1.11
CA SER A 366 -12.50 4.27 1.71
C SER A 366 -11.69 5.00 0.64
N ALA A 367 -11.25 6.20 0.97
CA ALA A 367 -10.30 6.96 0.18
C ALA A 367 -9.05 7.25 1.02
N THR A 368 -7.89 7.10 0.39
CA THR A 368 -6.59 7.37 0.99
C THR A 368 -5.79 8.29 0.08
N VAL A 369 -5.28 9.38 0.61
CA VAL A 369 -4.48 10.37 -0.14
C VAL A 369 -3.20 10.72 0.61
N MET A 370 -2.10 10.83 -0.13
CA MET A 370 -0.79 11.23 0.38
C MET A 370 -0.17 12.26 -0.58
N PRO A 371 -0.34 13.55 -0.33
CA PRO A 371 0.36 14.59 -1.10
C PRO A 371 1.85 14.58 -0.77
N TYR A 372 2.70 14.86 -1.78
CA TYR A 372 4.15 14.89 -1.62
C TYR A 372 4.81 16.04 -2.37
N ARG A 373 6.03 16.44 -1.94
CA ARG A 373 6.81 17.53 -2.55
C ARG A 373 8.31 17.21 -2.67
N GLU A 374 8.75 15.99 -2.39
CA GLU A 374 10.17 15.61 -2.34
C GLU A 374 10.59 14.58 -3.38
N GLY A 375 9.81 14.46 -4.44
CA GLY A 375 10.08 13.52 -5.52
C GLY A 375 9.34 12.21 -5.39
N GLN A 376 9.10 11.61 -6.54
CA GLN A 376 8.31 10.39 -6.70
C GLN A 376 8.86 9.20 -5.91
N VAL A 377 10.17 8.96 -6.00
CA VAL A 377 10.81 7.81 -5.33
C VAL A 377 10.69 7.91 -3.80
N ASN A 378 10.93 9.09 -3.24
CA ASN A 378 10.79 9.31 -1.80
C ASN A 378 9.34 9.17 -1.34
N ALA A 379 8.39 9.65 -2.16
CA ALA A 379 6.97 9.51 -1.88
C ALA A 379 6.53 8.04 -1.86
N HIS A 380 6.96 7.26 -2.85
CA HIS A 380 6.65 5.83 -2.88
C HIS A 380 7.31 5.07 -1.73
N ASN A 381 8.51 5.44 -1.31
CA ASN A 381 9.14 4.84 -0.13
C ASN A 381 8.41 5.21 1.18
N LEU A 382 7.91 6.44 1.29
CA LEU A 382 7.05 6.83 2.41
C LEU A 382 5.71 6.07 2.38
N TRP A 383 5.11 5.89 1.20
CA TRP A 383 3.92 5.07 1.00
C TRP A 383 4.16 3.60 1.36
N ARG A 384 5.29 3.01 0.96
CA ARG A 384 5.66 1.64 1.33
C ARG A 384 5.75 1.48 2.86
N ARG A 385 6.38 2.44 3.55
CA ARG A 385 6.44 2.45 5.02
C ARG A 385 5.05 2.58 5.64
N PHE A 386 4.19 3.45 5.09
CA PHE A 386 2.80 3.55 5.51
C PHE A 386 2.06 2.22 5.35
N ILE A 387 2.15 1.56 4.19
CA ILE A 387 1.54 0.25 3.98
C ILE A 387 2.12 -0.79 4.95
N ARG A 388 3.44 -0.83 5.12
CA ARG A 388 4.14 -1.79 5.97
C ARG A 388 3.76 -1.66 7.45
N GLU A 389 3.71 -0.45 7.97
CA GLU A 389 3.68 -0.18 9.41
C GLU A 389 2.26 0.13 9.92
N ALA A 390 1.45 0.81 9.12
CA ALA A 390 0.13 1.30 9.52
C ALA A 390 -1.04 0.55 8.87
N VAL A 391 -0.84 -0.06 7.70
CA VAL A 391 -1.91 -0.77 6.96
C VAL A 391 -1.80 -2.28 7.15
N SER A 392 -0.68 -2.88 6.74
CA SER A 392 -0.51 -4.33 6.73
C SER A 392 -0.68 -4.96 8.12
N PRO A 393 -1.37 -6.12 8.21
CA PRO A 393 -1.51 -6.84 9.47
C PRO A 393 -0.15 -7.28 10.06
N MET A 394 0.86 -7.48 9.24
CA MET A 394 2.21 -7.85 9.68
C MET A 394 2.88 -6.72 10.48
N GLY A 395 2.76 -5.46 10.04
CA GLY A 395 3.31 -4.30 10.76
C GLY A 395 2.45 -3.86 11.93
N ARG A 396 1.13 -3.82 11.75
CA ARG A 396 0.17 -3.38 12.79
C ARG A 396 0.21 -4.24 14.05
N PHE A 397 0.41 -5.54 13.91
CA PHE A 397 0.45 -6.50 15.03
C PHE A 397 1.88 -6.81 15.52
N LYS A 398 2.87 -6.01 15.12
CA LYS A 398 4.25 -5.99 15.66
C LYS A 398 4.88 -7.37 15.86
N GLY A 399 4.75 -8.24 14.86
CA GLY A 399 5.37 -9.56 14.85
C GLY A 399 4.53 -10.71 15.40
N GLU A 400 3.33 -10.50 15.92
CA GLU A 400 2.42 -11.60 16.29
C GLU A 400 2.10 -12.48 15.07
N ARG A 401 2.01 -11.87 13.86
CA ARG A 401 1.79 -12.54 12.58
C ARG A 401 3.06 -12.78 11.77
N GLY A 402 4.22 -12.58 12.38
CA GLY A 402 5.51 -12.65 11.70
C GLY A 402 5.99 -11.29 11.19
N THR A 403 7.24 -11.24 10.78
CA THR A 403 7.91 -10.03 10.28
C THR A 403 8.27 -10.14 8.79
N GLN A 404 8.05 -11.30 8.19
CA GLN A 404 8.36 -11.61 6.79
C GLN A 404 7.24 -12.45 6.19
N CYS A 405 6.97 -12.27 4.89
CA CYS A 405 6.07 -13.13 4.15
C CYS A 405 6.60 -14.57 4.06
N PRO A 406 5.73 -15.58 3.94
CA PRO A 406 6.12 -16.97 3.83
C PRO A 406 7.13 -17.28 2.72
N PHE A 407 8.10 -18.15 3.03
CA PHE A 407 8.84 -18.91 2.06
C PHE A 407 8.33 -20.35 2.09
N SER A 408 7.51 -20.70 1.11
CA SER A 408 6.72 -21.93 1.14
C SER A 408 7.05 -22.89 0.01
N ALA A 409 6.81 -24.19 0.27
CA ALA A 409 6.66 -25.19 -0.76
C ALA A 409 5.17 -25.55 -0.86
N ILE A 410 4.63 -25.55 -2.09
CA ILE A 410 3.21 -25.82 -2.37
C ILE A 410 2.99 -27.30 -2.71
N PHE A 411 1.88 -27.85 -2.23
CA PHE A 411 1.43 -29.20 -2.47
C PHE A 411 -0.06 -29.22 -2.78
N TRP A 412 -0.47 -30.19 -3.60
CA TRP A 412 -1.88 -30.44 -3.88
C TRP A 412 -2.58 -31.06 -2.68
N GLY A 413 -3.78 -30.58 -2.35
CA GLY A 413 -4.54 -31.02 -1.18
C GLY A 413 -5.06 -32.47 -1.25
N GLY A 414 -5.04 -33.11 -2.42
CA GLY A 414 -5.35 -34.51 -2.58
C GLY A 414 -4.19 -35.49 -2.30
N ILE A 415 -3.03 -34.98 -1.86
CA ILE A 415 -1.91 -35.81 -1.42
C ILE A 415 -2.22 -36.31 -0.01
N PRO A 416 -2.23 -37.67 0.23
CA PRO A 416 -2.46 -38.20 1.57
C PRO A 416 -1.45 -37.65 2.60
N SER A 417 -1.88 -37.51 3.86
CA SER A 417 -1.04 -36.98 4.93
C SER A 417 0.26 -37.72 5.14
N ASP A 418 0.26 -39.03 5.05
CA ASP A 418 1.48 -39.86 5.17
C ASP A 418 2.45 -39.61 4.01
N GLU A 419 1.96 -39.54 2.79
CA GLU A 419 2.77 -39.17 1.62
C GLU A 419 3.31 -37.73 1.71
N LEU A 420 2.51 -36.78 2.17
CA LEU A 420 2.95 -35.39 2.37
C LEU A 420 4.09 -35.31 3.39
N MET A 421 3.99 -36.07 4.50
CA MET A 421 5.06 -36.14 5.51
C MET A 421 6.31 -36.81 4.94
N GLU A 422 6.16 -37.89 4.15
CA GLU A 422 7.28 -38.55 3.48
C GLU A 422 8.00 -37.57 2.53
N ARG A 423 7.25 -36.80 1.74
CA ARG A 423 7.82 -35.77 0.85
C ARG A 423 8.61 -34.72 1.64
N TRP A 424 8.06 -34.25 2.76
CA TRP A 424 8.76 -33.29 3.63
C TRP A 424 10.03 -33.87 4.26
N GLN A 425 9.99 -35.14 4.72
CA GLN A 425 11.17 -35.83 5.23
C GLN A 425 12.25 -35.93 4.14
N GLY A 426 11.85 -36.20 2.89
CA GLY A 426 12.73 -36.19 1.74
C GLY A 426 13.41 -34.84 1.53
N ILE A 427 12.63 -33.75 1.49
CA ILE A 427 13.13 -32.36 1.36
C ILE A 427 14.14 -32.04 2.47
N LEU A 428 13.80 -32.31 3.73
CA LEU A 428 14.66 -32.05 4.88
C LEU A 428 15.94 -32.93 4.88
N SER A 429 15.86 -34.20 4.41
CA SER A 429 17.01 -35.08 4.33
C SER A 429 18.08 -34.60 3.35
N HIS A 430 17.68 -33.78 2.37
CA HIS A 430 18.60 -33.09 1.45
C HIS A 430 19.14 -31.77 2.01
N GLY A 431 18.79 -31.40 3.26
CA GLY A 431 19.23 -30.19 3.91
C GLY A 431 18.51 -28.92 3.38
N LEU A 432 17.31 -29.05 2.82
CA LEU A 432 16.47 -27.95 2.35
C LEU A 432 15.55 -27.48 3.49
N ASP A 433 16.13 -26.95 4.54
CA ASP A 433 15.48 -26.51 5.79
C ASP A 433 15.19 -25.01 5.84
N ALA A 434 15.36 -24.32 4.71
CA ALA A 434 15.15 -22.87 4.61
C ALA A 434 13.65 -22.48 4.49
N PHE A 435 12.77 -23.42 4.17
CA PHE A 435 11.33 -23.17 4.14
C PHE A 435 10.77 -22.94 5.53
N ASP A 436 9.87 -22.00 5.65
CA ASP A 436 9.14 -21.74 6.89
C ASP A 436 7.65 -22.13 6.80
N TYR A 437 7.13 -22.43 5.61
CA TYR A 437 5.74 -22.86 5.41
C TYR A 437 5.59 -24.08 4.51
N CYS A 438 4.69 -24.97 4.89
CA CYS A 438 4.05 -25.94 4.02
C CYS A 438 2.73 -25.37 3.54
N TRP A 439 2.56 -25.15 2.25
CA TRP A 439 1.31 -24.70 1.66
C TRP A 439 0.59 -25.90 1.03
N VAL A 440 -0.61 -26.20 1.52
CA VAL A 440 -1.51 -27.18 0.92
C VAL A 440 -2.60 -26.40 0.15
N ASP A 441 -2.64 -26.63 -1.16
CA ASP A 441 -3.60 -26.02 -2.07
C ASP A 441 -4.95 -26.75 -2.06
N ALA A 442 -5.83 -26.51 -3.02
CA ALA A 442 -7.16 -27.10 -3.17
C ALA A 442 -7.17 -28.64 -3.17
N GLY A 443 -8.35 -29.24 -2.95
CA GLY A 443 -8.58 -30.70 -3.04
C GLY A 443 -8.55 -31.47 -1.72
N TRP A 444 -8.31 -30.80 -0.59
CA TRP A 444 -8.21 -31.42 0.74
C TRP A 444 -9.57 -31.70 1.42
N TYR A 445 -10.64 -31.15 0.88
CA TYR A 445 -11.97 -31.18 1.49
C TYR A 445 -12.80 -32.41 1.06
N GLU A 446 -13.79 -32.79 1.88
CA GLU A 446 -14.71 -33.91 1.62
C GLU A 446 -15.42 -33.74 0.27
N PRO A 447 -15.58 -34.85 -0.48
CA PRO A 447 -16.35 -34.83 -1.72
C PRO A 447 -17.83 -34.66 -1.42
N LEU A 448 -18.57 -34.36 -2.48
CA LEU A 448 -20.03 -34.43 -2.47
C LEU A 448 -20.51 -35.81 -1.99
N ARG A 449 -21.44 -35.85 -1.03
CA ARG A 449 -22.03 -37.08 -0.50
C ARG A 449 -22.72 -37.97 -1.55
N SER A 450 -22.95 -37.46 -2.76
CA SER A 450 -23.59 -38.18 -3.86
C SER A 450 -22.63 -39.02 -4.72
N THR A 451 -21.34 -38.91 -4.54
CA THR A 451 -20.36 -39.68 -5.34
C THR A 451 -20.01 -40.97 -4.57
N THR A 452 -20.38 -42.09 -5.13
CA THR A 452 -20.27 -43.41 -4.50
C THR A 452 -18.85 -43.98 -4.45
N THR A 453 -17.83 -43.22 -4.86
CA THR A 453 -16.44 -43.67 -4.84
C THR A 453 -15.55 -42.62 -4.21
N ALA A 454 -15.04 -42.91 -3.03
CA ALA A 454 -14.08 -42.08 -2.28
C ALA A 454 -12.79 -41.72 -3.06
N THR A 455 -12.56 -42.35 -4.19
CA THR A 455 -11.40 -42.18 -5.04
C THR A 455 -11.47 -40.98 -6.02
N GLN A 456 -12.61 -40.25 -6.07
CA GLN A 456 -12.79 -39.13 -7.02
C GLN A 456 -12.81 -37.77 -6.36
N SER A 457 -12.29 -37.61 -5.16
CA SER A 457 -12.60 -36.48 -4.32
C SER A 457 -11.55 -35.34 -4.31
N ALA A 458 -10.36 -35.58 -4.78
CA ALA A 458 -9.33 -34.54 -4.87
C ALA A 458 -9.52 -33.70 -6.13
N ASP A 459 -10.69 -33.08 -6.27
CA ASP A 459 -11.02 -32.18 -7.36
C ASP A 459 -11.16 -30.75 -6.82
N TRP A 460 -10.37 -29.84 -7.38
CA TRP A 460 -10.48 -28.41 -7.11
C TRP A 460 -11.92 -27.90 -7.21
N GLY A 461 -12.71 -28.44 -8.15
CA GLY A 461 -14.09 -28.07 -8.36
C GLY A 461 -15.06 -28.44 -7.22
N ASN A 462 -14.73 -29.35 -6.33
CA ASN A 462 -15.64 -29.83 -5.26
C ASN A 462 -15.72 -28.90 -4.02
N VAL A 463 -15.52 -27.62 -4.19
CA VAL A 463 -15.55 -26.59 -3.12
C VAL A 463 -16.91 -26.50 -2.44
N GLY A 464 -16.91 -26.19 -1.13
CA GLY A 464 -18.10 -25.81 -0.37
C GLY A 464 -18.35 -26.58 0.91
N THR A 465 -17.83 -27.79 1.10
CA THR A 465 -18.04 -28.54 2.36
C THR A 465 -17.24 -27.97 3.50
N TRP A 466 -16.02 -27.54 3.23
CA TRP A 466 -15.02 -27.08 4.21
C TRP A 466 -14.88 -28.06 5.39
N GLU A 467 -14.86 -29.33 5.06
CA GLU A 467 -14.62 -30.44 5.99
C GLU A 467 -13.42 -31.25 5.47
N VAL A 468 -12.47 -31.57 6.34
CA VAL A 468 -11.27 -32.31 5.93
C VAL A 468 -11.66 -33.71 5.44
N ASN A 469 -11.16 -34.06 4.26
CA ASN A 469 -11.33 -35.39 3.67
C ASN A 469 -10.60 -36.47 4.52
N ARG A 470 -11.34 -37.20 5.32
CA ARG A 470 -10.80 -38.19 6.25
C ARG A 470 -10.26 -39.46 5.57
N PHE A 471 -10.53 -39.66 4.29
CA PHE A 471 -9.92 -40.73 3.52
C PHE A 471 -8.44 -40.47 3.23
N TYR A 472 -8.11 -39.24 2.81
CA TYR A 472 -6.72 -38.82 2.55
C TYR A 472 -6.01 -38.35 3.82
N HIS A 473 -6.76 -37.81 4.76
CA HIS A 473 -6.24 -37.17 5.98
C HIS A 473 -6.97 -37.75 7.22
N PRO A 474 -6.70 -39.05 7.59
CA PRO A 474 -7.44 -39.73 8.64
C PRO A 474 -7.44 -39.04 10.00
N LYS A 475 -6.34 -38.28 10.30
CA LYS A 475 -6.18 -37.48 11.53
C LYS A 475 -6.53 -36.00 11.32
N GLY A 476 -7.09 -35.65 10.18
CA GLY A 476 -7.49 -34.25 9.86
C GLY A 476 -6.33 -33.28 9.75
N TYR A 477 -5.23 -33.67 9.15
CA TYR A 477 -3.96 -32.93 9.06
C TYR A 477 -3.21 -32.75 10.39
N ARG A 478 -3.75 -33.12 11.54
CA ARG A 478 -3.10 -32.85 12.83
C ARG A 478 -1.71 -33.49 12.95
N ASP A 479 -1.53 -34.64 12.36
CA ASP A 479 -0.22 -35.32 12.29
C ASP A 479 0.79 -34.56 11.40
N VAL A 480 0.31 -33.92 10.32
CA VAL A 480 1.14 -33.10 9.45
C VAL A 480 1.53 -31.79 10.14
N THR A 481 0.56 -31.10 10.72
CA THR A 481 0.83 -29.83 11.40
C THR A 481 1.69 -30.01 12.66
N ASP A 482 1.45 -31.04 13.46
CA ASP A 482 2.32 -31.37 14.61
C ASP A 482 3.77 -31.68 14.14
N PHE A 483 3.94 -32.46 13.06
CA PHE A 483 5.26 -32.71 12.45
C PHE A 483 5.97 -31.43 12.01
N LEU A 484 5.25 -30.47 11.41
CA LEU A 484 5.80 -29.19 10.94
C LEU A 484 6.13 -28.27 12.11
N HIS A 485 5.19 -28.10 13.06
CA HIS A 485 5.36 -27.24 14.23
C HIS A 485 6.52 -27.66 15.14
N GLU A 486 6.72 -28.98 15.33
CA GLU A 486 7.88 -29.51 16.06
C GLU A 486 9.23 -29.09 15.43
N ARG A 487 9.22 -28.67 14.17
CA ARG A 487 10.40 -28.22 13.41
C ARG A 487 10.44 -26.69 13.20
N GLY A 488 9.52 -25.96 13.84
CA GLY A 488 9.40 -24.51 13.70
C GLY A 488 8.81 -24.05 12.37
N MET A 489 8.27 -24.98 11.57
CA MET A 489 7.59 -24.72 10.32
C MET A 489 6.10 -24.45 10.56
N LYS A 490 5.47 -23.75 9.63
CA LYS A 490 4.06 -23.36 9.70
C LYS A 490 3.25 -23.99 8.58
N PHE A 491 1.93 -23.98 8.72
CA PHE A 491 1.01 -24.61 7.79
C PHE A 491 0.07 -23.58 7.14
N GLN A 492 0.06 -23.51 5.82
CA GLN A 492 -0.84 -22.68 5.00
C GLN A 492 -1.85 -23.58 4.30
N LEU A 493 -3.15 -23.27 4.44
CA LEU A 493 -4.23 -24.06 3.86
C LEU A 493 -5.13 -23.19 2.97
N TRP A 494 -5.45 -23.69 1.78
CA TRP A 494 -6.28 -23.02 0.77
C TRP A 494 -7.76 -23.16 1.04
N PHE A 495 -8.52 -22.11 0.81
CA PHE A 495 -9.98 -22.04 0.90
C PHE A 495 -10.55 -21.18 -0.23
N GLU A 496 -11.80 -21.41 -0.62
CA GLU A 496 -12.57 -20.57 -1.53
C GLU A 496 -14.01 -20.42 -1.00
N PRO A 497 -14.18 -19.70 0.12
CA PRO A 497 -15.40 -19.73 0.91
C PRO A 497 -16.58 -18.99 0.29
N GLU A 498 -16.35 -18.12 -0.70
CA GLU A 498 -17.41 -17.36 -1.37
C GLU A 498 -18.05 -18.14 -2.52
N ARG A 499 -17.38 -19.15 -3.06
CA ARG A 499 -17.88 -20.03 -4.12
C ARG A 499 -18.17 -21.43 -3.55
N MET A 500 -19.23 -22.06 -4.04
CA MET A 500 -19.47 -23.45 -3.76
C MET A 500 -20.20 -24.14 -4.92
N ARG A 501 -20.13 -25.47 -4.95
CA ARG A 501 -20.94 -26.29 -5.83
C ARG A 501 -22.39 -26.35 -5.34
N ARG A 502 -23.36 -26.10 -6.20
CA ARG A 502 -24.78 -26.13 -5.85
C ARG A 502 -25.21 -27.44 -5.23
N SER A 503 -24.66 -28.57 -5.64
CA SER A 503 -24.92 -29.89 -5.06
C SER A 503 -24.41 -30.07 -3.63
N VAL A 504 -23.63 -29.11 -3.10
CA VAL A 504 -23.11 -29.04 -1.72
C VAL A 504 -23.87 -28.02 -0.87
N CYS A 505 -24.74 -27.21 -1.46
CA CYS A 505 -25.48 -26.11 -0.82
C CYS A 505 -26.60 -26.55 0.14
N GLU A 506 -26.40 -27.56 0.94
CA GLU A 506 -27.39 -27.98 1.95
C GLU A 506 -27.28 -27.17 3.26
N TRP A 507 -26.18 -26.44 3.48
CA TRP A 507 -25.91 -25.81 4.77
C TRP A 507 -26.07 -24.28 4.77
N THR A 508 -26.24 -23.61 3.59
CA THR A 508 -26.32 -22.15 3.53
C THR A 508 -27.09 -21.65 2.31
N ASP A 509 -27.46 -20.37 2.34
CA ASP A 509 -28.08 -19.67 1.22
C ASP A 509 -27.04 -19.26 0.16
N TYR A 510 -27.47 -19.15 -1.09
CA TYR A 510 -26.64 -18.76 -2.20
C TYR A 510 -27.36 -17.87 -3.21
N LEU A 511 -26.59 -17.11 -3.97
CA LEU A 511 -27.07 -16.30 -5.08
C LEU A 511 -27.08 -17.10 -6.38
N TRP A 512 -28.17 -16.96 -7.13
CA TRP A 512 -28.38 -17.66 -8.39
C TRP A 512 -27.58 -17.00 -9.54
N THR A 513 -26.76 -17.76 -10.26
CA THR A 513 -25.91 -17.29 -11.37
C THR A 513 -26.67 -17.06 -12.66
N GLY A 514 -27.83 -17.66 -12.83
CA GLY A 514 -28.72 -17.45 -13.96
C GLY A 514 -28.76 -18.57 -15.00
N SER A 515 -27.87 -19.56 -14.89
CA SER A 515 -27.95 -20.78 -15.71
C SER A 515 -28.34 -22.00 -14.86
N PRO A 516 -29.37 -22.74 -15.22
CA PRO A 516 -29.73 -24.01 -14.55
C PRO A 516 -28.60 -25.05 -14.63
N GLU A 517 -27.72 -24.91 -15.62
CA GLU A 517 -26.61 -25.81 -15.88
C GLU A 517 -25.36 -25.46 -15.04
N ASP A 518 -25.28 -24.23 -14.53
CA ASP A 518 -24.19 -23.82 -13.65
C ASP A 518 -24.25 -24.56 -12.33
N ASN A 519 -23.24 -25.30 -12.04
CA ASN A 519 -23.08 -26.00 -10.78
C ASN A 519 -22.37 -25.13 -9.73
N ASP A 520 -21.60 -24.13 -10.14
CA ASP A 520 -20.97 -23.16 -9.29
C ASP A 520 -21.94 -22.05 -8.89
N VAL A 521 -22.00 -21.71 -7.61
CA VAL A 521 -22.84 -20.65 -7.06
C VAL A 521 -22.03 -19.76 -6.14
N LEU A 522 -22.47 -18.51 -6.00
CA LEU A 522 -21.91 -17.55 -5.04
C LEU A 522 -22.69 -17.68 -3.72
N ILE A 523 -21.99 -17.91 -2.61
CA ILE A 523 -22.60 -17.90 -1.27
C ILE A 523 -23.12 -16.50 -0.96
N ASP A 524 -24.33 -16.39 -0.40
CA ASP A 524 -24.96 -15.11 -0.06
C ASP A 524 -24.44 -14.59 1.29
N ILE A 525 -23.11 -14.32 1.35
CA ILE A 525 -22.48 -13.83 2.58
C ILE A 525 -22.96 -12.42 2.98
N GLY A 526 -23.64 -11.70 2.09
CA GLY A 526 -24.29 -10.43 2.41
C GLY A 526 -25.35 -10.55 3.50
N LYS A 527 -25.87 -11.75 3.75
CA LYS A 527 -26.71 -12.04 4.90
C LYS A 527 -25.87 -12.32 6.14
N ASP A 528 -26.17 -11.65 7.25
CA ASP A 528 -25.41 -11.77 8.50
C ASP A 528 -25.39 -13.22 9.03
N GLU A 529 -26.50 -13.93 8.98
CA GLU A 529 -26.58 -15.33 9.40
C GLU A 529 -25.74 -16.28 8.56
N VAL A 530 -25.60 -16.02 7.25
CA VAL A 530 -24.72 -16.79 6.36
C VAL A 530 -23.26 -16.51 6.66
N CYS A 531 -22.92 -15.24 6.86
CA CYS A 531 -21.59 -14.83 7.29
C CYS A 531 -21.18 -15.48 8.62
N ASP A 532 -22.08 -15.49 9.62
CA ASP A 532 -21.85 -16.15 10.92
C ASP A 532 -21.61 -17.65 10.76
N GLN A 533 -22.41 -18.34 9.95
CA GLN A 533 -22.22 -19.76 9.66
C GLN A 533 -20.85 -20.02 9.02
N LEU A 534 -20.43 -19.16 8.09
CA LEU A 534 -19.14 -19.27 7.42
C LEU A 534 -17.98 -19.05 8.40
N ILE A 535 -18.07 -18.01 9.25
CA ILE A 535 -17.08 -17.73 10.30
C ILE A 535 -16.89 -18.96 11.20
N GLU A 536 -17.98 -19.55 11.69
CA GLU A 536 -17.92 -20.72 12.56
C GLU A 536 -17.32 -21.95 11.86
N ARG A 537 -17.73 -22.21 10.61
CA ARG A 537 -17.26 -23.37 9.84
C ARG A 537 -15.76 -23.29 9.54
N ILE A 538 -15.28 -22.15 9.06
CA ILE A 538 -13.87 -21.97 8.75
C ILE A 538 -13.02 -21.90 10.02
N SER A 539 -13.49 -21.22 11.08
CA SER A 539 -12.80 -21.18 12.36
C SER A 539 -12.59 -22.57 12.96
N LYS A 540 -13.59 -23.46 12.82
CA LYS A 540 -13.46 -24.84 13.25
C LYS A 540 -12.32 -25.58 12.54
N VAL A 541 -12.22 -25.44 11.22
CA VAL A 541 -11.13 -26.07 10.44
C VAL A 541 -9.77 -25.50 10.86
N ILE A 542 -9.64 -24.16 10.96
CA ILE A 542 -8.40 -23.50 11.39
C ILE A 542 -7.93 -24.05 12.73
N ALA A 543 -8.84 -24.17 13.71
CA ALA A 543 -8.53 -24.68 15.05
C ALA A 543 -8.19 -26.18 15.07
N GLU A 544 -8.96 -27.01 14.37
CA GLU A 544 -8.79 -28.46 14.34
C GLU A 544 -7.52 -28.87 13.59
N VAL A 545 -7.21 -28.21 12.49
CA VAL A 545 -6.02 -28.46 11.67
C VAL A 545 -4.77 -27.84 12.29
N GLY A 546 -4.87 -26.67 12.90
CA GLY A 546 -3.73 -25.87 13.35
C GLY A 546 -3.14 -25.03 12.22
N VAL A 547 -4.00 -24.31 11.50
CA VAL A 547 -3.61 -23.46 10.36
C VAL A 547 -2.94 -22.18 10.86
N ASP A 548 -1.78 -21.84 10.33
CA ASP A 548 -1.05 -20.61 10.61
C ASP A 548 -1.26 -19.52 9.55
N CYS A 549 -1.55 -19.95 8.31
CA CYS A 549 -1.89 -19.04 7.22
C CYS A 549 -3.15 -19.55 6.51
N TYR A 550 -4.19 -18.74 6.59
CA TYR A 550 -5.44 -18.94 5.86
C TYR A 550 -5.30 -18.33 4.47
N ARG A 551 -5.29 -19.19 3.43
CA ARG A 551 -5.26 -18.71 2.04
C ARG A 551 -6.67 -18.74 1.47
N GLN A 552 -7.19 -17.54 1.15
CA GLN A 552 -8.45 -17.39 0.44
C GLN A 552 -8.21 -17.22 -1.06
N ASP A 553 -8.90 -18.01 -1.86
CA ASP A 553 -9.02 -17.81 -3.29
C ASP A 553 -10.45 -17.41 -3.68
N PHE A 554 -10.62 -16.86 -4.88
CA PHE A 554 -11.92 -16.49 -5.42
C PHE A 554 -11.92 -16.55 -6.95
N ASN A 555 -12.29 -17.73 -7.48
CA ASN A 555 -12.29 -18.02 -8.93
C ASN A 555 -13.70 -17.83 -9.53
N PHE A 556 -14.32 -16.68 -9.25
CA PHE A 556 -15.68 -16.36 -9.66
C PHE A 556 -15.76 -14.88 -10.06
N ASN A 557 -16.60 -14.55 -11.03
CA ASN A 557 -16.88 -13.18 -11.48
C ASN A 557 -18.23 -12.71 -10.89
N PRO A 558 -18.24 -12.05 -9.72
CA PRO A 558 -19.47 -11.87 -8.95
C PRO A 558 -20.41 -10.78 -9.46
N LEU A 559 -19.93 -9.78 -10.21
CA LEU A 559 -20.70 -8.58 -10.57
C LEU A 559 -22.05 -8.88 -11.24
N ALA A 560 -22.06 -9.81 -12.22
CA ALA A 560 -23.29 -10.17 -12.91
C ALA A 560 -24.30 -10.86 -11.99
N THR A 561 -23.83 -11.65 -11.01
CA THR A 561 -24.64 -12.35 -10.03
C THR A 561 -25.22 -11.35 -9.01
N TRP A 562 -24.43 -10.42 -8.49
CA TRP A 562 -24.90 -9.35 -7.61
C TRP A 562 -25.97 -8.49 -8.29
N ASN A 563 -25.71 -8.02 -9.51
CA ASN A 563 -26.65 -7.22 -10.27
C ASN A 563 -27.94 -7.97 -10.61
N ARG A 564 -27.91 -9.29 -10.73
CA ARG A 564 -29.09 -10.12 -10.89
C ARG A 564 -29.88 -10.20 -9.59
N ALA A 565 -29.21 -10.49 -8.49
CA ALA A 565 -29.85 -10.58 -7.17
C ALA A 565 -30.57 -9.26 -6.82
N ASP A 566 -29.95 -8.12 -7.10
CA ASP A 566 -30.59 -6.81 -6.90
C ASP A 566 -31.88 -6.65 -7.75
N ARG A 567 -31.84 -7.05 -9.03
CA ARG A 567 -33.04 -6.98 -9.91
C ARG A 567 -34.14 -7.94 -9.48
N ASP A 568 -33.77 -9.13 -9.01
CA ASP A 568 -34.73 -10.13 -8.53
C ASP A 568 -35.39 -9.70 -7.22
N ALA A 569 -34.61 -9.04 -6.34
CA ALA A 569 -35.10 -8.50 -5.07
C ALA A 569 -35.96 -7.22 -5.26
N ASP A 570 -35.61 -6.37 -6.20
CA ASP A 570 -36.34 -5.14 -6.48
C ASP A 570 -36.42 -4.85 -8.01
N PRO A 571 -37.50 -5.28 -8.66
CA PRO A 571 -37.71 -5.02 -10.10
C PRO A 571 -37.82 -3.53 -10.47
N ASN A 572 -38.04 -2.64 -9.50
CA ASN A 572 -38.10 -1.20 -9.73
C ASN A 572 -36.70 -0.57 -9.85
N GLY A 573 -35.66 -1.32 -9.48
CA GLY A 573 -34.27 -0.89 -9.58
C GLY A 573 -33.83 0.11 -8.51
N GLU A 574 -34.59 0.21 -7.41
CA GLU A 574 -34.25 1.10 -6.26
C GLU A 574 -33.36 0.43 -5.21
N ARG A 575 -32.79 -0.77 -5.52
CA ARG A 575 -31.86 -1.53 -4.65
C ARG A 575 -30.56 -1.89 -5.38
N LYS A 576 -30.27 -1.26 -6.50
CA LYS A 576 -29.06 -1.55 -7.29
C LYS A 576 -27.79 -1.25 -6.48
N GLY A 577 -26.87 -2.20 -6.41
CA GLY A 577 -25.62 -2.14 -5.65
C GLY A 577 -25.74 -2.64 -4.20
N ALA A 578 -26.95 -2.90 -3.70
CA ALA A 578 -27.13 -3.33 -2.33
C ALA A 578 -26.50 -4.71 -2.04
N THR A 579 -26.67 -5.67 -2.95
CA THR A 579 -26.10 -7.02 -2.79
C THR A 579 -24.57 -6.98 -2.72
N GLU A 580 -23.93 -6.21 -3.61
CA GLU A 580 -22.48 -6.02 -3.58
C GLU A 580 -22.03 -5.38 -2.27
N ILE A 581 -22.68 -4.28 -1.84
CA ILE A 581 -22.32 -3.56 -0.61
C ILE A 581 -22.36 -4.50 0.60
N HIS A 582 -23.42 -5.24 0.78
CA HIS A 582 -23.54 -6.18 1.90
C HIS A 582 -22.55 -7.33 1.81
N HIS A 583 -22.32 -7.87 0.60
CA HIS A 583 -21.34 -8.91 0.37
C HIS A 583 -19.93 -8.45 0.79
N ILE A 584 -19.49 -7.28 0.34
CA ILE A 584 -18.15 -6.76 0.65
C ILE A 584 -18.01 -6.40 2.13
N ASN A 585 -19.03 -5.80 2.76
CA ASN A 585 -19.00 -5.49 4.19
C ASN A 585 -18.87 -6.78 5.03
N ASN A 586 -19.62 -7.83 4.68
CA ASN A 586 -19.55 -9.10 5.39
C ASN A 586 -18.30 -9.92 5.04
N LEU A 587 -17.71 -9.76 3.86
CA LEU A 587 -16.39 -10.32 3.55
C LEU A 587 -15.32 -9.72 4.48
N TRP A 588 -15.33 -8.40 4.69
CA TRP A 588 -14.41 -7.76 5.64
C TRP A 588 -14.68 -8.21 7.08
N ARG A 589 -15.94 -8.28 7.49
CA ARG A 589 -16.35 -8.80 8.81
C ARG A 589 -15.89 -10.25 9.02
N PHE A 590 -15.97 -11.09 7.99
CA PHE A 590 -15.48 -12.47 8.03
C PHE A 590 -13.95 -12.50 8.29
N TRP A 591 -13.16 -11.74 7.54
CA TRP A 591 -11.72 -11.67 7.75
C TRP A 591 -11.34 -11.08 9.11
N ASP A 592 -11.99 -9.99 9.52
CA ASP A 592 -11.78 -9.37 10.83
C ASP A 592 -12.07 -10.34 11.97
N ALA A 593 -13.14 -11.14 11.87
CA ALA A 593 -13.49 -12.17 12.84
C ALA A 593 -12.44 -13.31 12.92
N LEU A 594 -11.88 -13.74 11.78
CA LEU A 594 -10.78 -14.72 11.77
C LEU A 594 -9.53 -14.18 12.45
N LEU A 595 -9.16 -12.93 12.14
CA LEU A 595 -7.98 -12.27 12.72
C LEU A 595 -8.13 -12.03 14.23
N GLU A 596 -9.34 -11.74 14.71
CA GLU A 596 -9.64 -11.56 16.13
C GLU A 596 -9.60 -12.91 16.88
N ARG A 597 -10.18 -13.96 16.30
CA ARG A 597 -10.20 -15.30 16.91
C ARG A 597 -8.84 -15.98 16.95
N PHE A 598 -8.00 -15.69 15.93
CA PHE A 598 -6.68 -16.29 15.77
C PHE A 598 -5.61 -15.20 15.60
N PRO A 599 -5.10 -14.61 16.70
CA PRO A 599 -4.16 -13.49 16.63
C PRO A 599 -2.86 -13.80 15.88
N HIS A 600 -2.44 -15.08 15.79
CA HIS A 600 -1.27 -15.54 15.05
C HIS A 600 -1.53 -15.76 13.55
N LEU A 601 -2.80 -15.77 13.13
CA LEU A 601 -3.18 -16.13 11.77
C LEU A 601 -2.74 -15.06 10.77
N LEU A 602 -2.07 -15.48 9.72
CA LEU A 602 -1.86 -14.67 8.52
C LEU A 602 -2.98 -14.99 7.52
N ILE A 603 -3.53 -13.99 6.86
CA ILE A 603 -4.42 -14.17 5.70
C ILE A 603 -3.62 -13.89 4.43
N ASP A 604 -3.63 -14.85 3.51
CA ASP A 604 -3.16 -14.70 2.13
C ASP A 604 -4.37 -14.59 1.22
N ASP A 605 -4.64 -13.39 0.69
CA ASP A 605 -5.77 -13.19 -0.22
C ASP A 605 -5.35 -13.36 -1.68
N CYS A 606 -6.05 -14.26 -2.35
CA CYS A 606 -5.96 -14.55 -3.75
C CYS A 606 -7.37 -14.52 -4.37
N ALA A 607 -7.46 -14.14 -5.62
CA ALA A 607 -8.72 -14.17 -6.36
C ALA A 607 -8.43 -14.50 -7.85
N GLY A 608 -7.91 -15.70 -8.11
CA GLY A 608 -7.29 -16.03 -9.38
C GLY A 608 -6.02 -15.19 -9.57
N GLY A 609 -5.08 -15.31 -8.62
CA GLY A 609 -3.96 -14.39 -8.47
C GLY A 609 -4.37 -13.09 -7.77
N GLY A 610 -3.80 -11.97 -8.22
CA GLY A 610 -3.96 -10.65 -7.61
C GLY A 610 -5.21 -9.86 -8.06
N HIS A 611 -6.27 -10.54 -8.53
CA HIS A 611 -7.47 -9.85 -8.98
C HIS A 611 -8.23 -9.08 -7.88
N ARG A 612 -7.80 -9.19 -6.61
CA ARG A 612 -8.41 -8.52 -5.46
C ARG A 612 -7.35 -7.86 -4.59
N ILE A 613 -6.52 -6.99 -5.18
CA ILE A 613 -5.53 -6.21 -4.43
C ILE A 613 -6.01 -4.75 -4.34
N ASP A 614 -6.47 -4.34 -3.15
CA ASP A 614 -6.83 -2.98 -2.79
C ASP A 614 -6.37 -2.68 -1.34
N ILE A 615 -6.49 -1.44 -0.89
CA ILE A 615 -5.96 -1.04 0.42
C ILE A 615 -6.76 -1.63 1.59
N GLU A 616 -8.04 -1.94 1.44
CA GLU A 616 -8.86 -2.61 2.47
C GLU A 616 -8.44 -4.08 2.60
N MET A 617 -8.18 -4.75 1.48
CA MET A 617 -7.61 -6.09 1.48
C MET A 617 -6.23 -6.09 2.13
N LEU A 618 -5.32 -5.17 1.75
CA LEU A 618 -3.98 -5.06 2.33
C LEU A 618 -4.00 -4.74 3.83
N SER A 619 -5.10 -4.21 4.37
CA SER A 619 -5.24 -3.96 5.81
C SER A 619 -5.54 -5.22 6.63
N ARG A 620 -5.93 -6.32 5.99
CA ARG A 620 -6.34 -7.60 6.60
C ARG A 620 -5.48 -8.77 6.17
N SER A 621 -4.80 -8.67 5.04
CA SER A 621 -4.10 -9.78 4.39
C SER A 621 -2.82 -9.35 3.69
N VAL A 622 -2.11 -10.31 3.14
CA VAL A 622 -0.96 -10.12 2.24
C VAL A 622 -1.19 -10.90 0.95
N PRO A 623 -0.84 -10.34 -0.24
CA PRO A 623 -0.99 -11.04 -1.52
C PRO A 623 0.26 -11.91 -1.79
N LEU A 624 0.25 -13.16 -1.33
CA LEU A 624 1.38 -14.07 -1.51
C LEU A 624 1.45 -14.70 -2.91
N TRP A 625 0.39 -14.53 -3.72
CA TRP A 625 0.29 -15.02 -5.09
C TRP A 625 -0.30 -13.93 -6.00
N ARG A 626 0.54 -12.98 -6.42
CA ARG A 626 0.10 -11.76 -7.10
C ARG A 626 -0.46 -11.94 -8.51
N SER A 627 -0.22 -13.09 -9.16
CA SER A 627 -0.73 -13.38 -10.49
C SER A 627 -0.69 -14.88 -10.77
N ASP A 628 -1.72 -15.40 -11.41
CA ASP A 628 -1.75 -16.77 -11.93
C ASP A 628 -0.87 -16.95 -13.18
N TYR A 629 -0.22 -15.91 -13.67
CA TYR A 629 0.81 -16.05 -14.70
C TYR A 629 1.92 -17.02 -14.25
N GLN A 630 2.24 -17.05 -12.96
CA GLN A 630 3.21 -17.98 -12.37
C GLN A 630 2.71 -19.43 -12.29
N CYS A 631 1.44 -19.70 -12.61
CA CYS A 631 0.92 -21.07 -12.76
C CYS A 631 1.43 -21.75 -14.03
N THR A 632 1.91 -21.02 -15.00
CA THR A 632 2.49 -21.58 -16.22
C THR A 632 3.88 -22.15 -15.97
N TRP A 633 4.19 -23.30 -16.57
CA TRP A 633 5.48 -23.98 -16.41
C TRP A 633 6.64 -23.24 -17.07
N ASP A 634 6.34 -22.41 -18.06
CA ASP A 634 7.26 -21.63 -18.87
C ASP A 634 7.26 -20.15 -18.49
N CYS A 635 6.90 -19.83 -17.25
CA CYS A 635 6.89 -18.47 -16.74
C CYS A 635 8.25 -17.78 -16.99
N CYS A 636 8.23 -16.74 -17.80
CA CYS A 636 9.42 -16.02 -18.23
C CYS A 636 10.07 -15.29 -17.05
N PRO A 637 11.36 -15.52 -16.74
CA PRO A 637 12.04 -14.85 -15.64
C PRO A 637 12.01 -13.31 -15.74
N GLU A 638 12.08 -12.77 -16.95
CA GLU A 638 12.04 -11.33 -17.20
C GLU A 638 10.68 -10.70 -16.82
N VAL A 639 9.59 -11.46 -16.97
CA VAL A 639 8.26 -11.06 -16.51
C VAL A 639 8.23 -10.96 -14.98
N ASN A 640 8.82 -11.94 -14.28
CA ASN A 640 8.95 -11.89 -12.82
C ASN A 640 9.79 -10.68 -12.36
N GLN A 641 10.92 -10.38 -13.02
CA GLN A 641 11.73 -9.19 -12.74
C GLN A 641 10.90 -7.92 -12.82
N ASN A 642 10.15 -7.76 -13.92
CA ASN A 642 9.29 -6.60 -14.16
C ASN A 642 8.15 -6.51 -13.14
N SER A 643 7.41 -7.59 -12.94
CA SER A 643 6.28 -7.65 -12.02
C SER A 643 6.69 -7.33 -10.57
N ASN A 644 7.84 -7.86 -10.12
CA ASN A 644 8.36 -7.57 -8.78
C ASN A 644 8.67 -6.08 -8.59
N MET A 645 9.34 -5.45 -9.55
CA MET A 645 9.68 -4.03 -9.46
C MET A 645 8.44 -3.13 -9.58
N ARG A 646 7.47 -3.49 -10.44
CA ARG A 646 6.21 -2.74 -10.61
C ARG A 646 5.37 -2.79 -9.34
N ALA A 647 5.22 -3.98 -8.74
CA ALA A 647 4.49 -4.16 -7.48
C ALA A 647 5.19 -3.48 -6.30
N ALA A 648 6.53 -3.44 -6.28
CA ALA A 648 7.30 -2.81 -5.22
C ALA A 648 7.02 -1.31 -5.05
N TRP A 649 6.49 -0.61 -6.05
CA TRP A 649 6.04 0.77 -5.92
C TRP A 649 4.92 0.94 -4.90
N TRP A 650 3.99 -0.03 -4.81
CA TRP A 650 2.74 0.13 -4.09
C TRP A 650 2.69 -0.62 -2.76
N TYR A 651 3.27 -1.83 -2.69
CA TYR A 651 3.17 -2.64 -1.49
C TYR A 651 4.45 -3.43 -1.19
N PRO A 652 4.94 -3.36 0.07
CA PRO A 652 6.20 -3.99 0.47
C PRO A 652 6.07 -5.48 0.72
N TYR A 653 4.91 -5.94 1.21
CA TYR A 653 4.63 -7.33 1.51
C TYR A 653 3.85 -7.96 0.37
N SER A 654 4.48 -8.86 -0.35
CA SER A 654 3.85 -9.66 -1.41
C SER A 654 4.69 -10.89 -1.73
N GLY A 655 4.07 -11.84 -2.40
CA GLY A 655 4.72 -13.06 -2.83
C GLY A 655 4.55 -13.36 -4.32
N ILE A 656 5.33 -14.33 -4.79
CA ILE A 656 5.32 -14.82 -6.17
C ILE A 656 5.64 -16.31 -6.20
N GLY A 657 5.16 -17.02 -7.21
CA GLY A 657 5.55 -18.41 -7.48
C GLY A 657 6.87 -18.51 -8.22
N TYR A 658 7.68 -19.49 -7.85
CA TYR A 658 8.83 -19.95 -8.62
C TYR A 658 8.53 -21.31 -9.26
N GLY A 659 8.70 -21.40 -10.55
CA GLY A 659 8.49 -22.63 -11.34
C GLY A 659 9.69 -23.58 -11.36
N PRO A 660 9.67 -24.62 -12.18
CA PRO A 660 10.24 -25.93 -11.88
C PRO A 660 11.74 -26.11 -12.15
N THR A 661 12.52 -25.08 -12.50
CA THR A 661 13.90 -25.29 -12.95
C THR A 661 14.90 -25.08 -11.82
N LEU A 662 15.18 -26.10 -11.02
CA LEU A 662 16.32 -26.08 -10.10
C LEU A 662 17.64 -26.01 -10.92
N GLY A 663 18.61 -25.26 -10.37
CA GLY A 663 19.92 -25.07 -11.01
C GLY A 663 20.05 -23.77 -11.82
N ASP A 664 18.98 -23.05 -12.09
CA ASP A 664 19.02 -21.76 -12.79
C ASP A 664 18.91 -20.58 -11.82
N THR A 665 20.07 -20.06 -11.39
CA THR A 665 20.17 -18.93 -10.47
C THR A 665 19.53 -17.65 -11.03
N TYR A 666 19.61 -17.41 -12.34
CA TYR A 666 18.99 -16.26 -12.98
C TYR A 666 17.45 -16.29 -12.82
N SER A 667 16.83 -17.43 -13.13
CA SER A 667 15.39 -17.61 -12.96
C SER A 667 14.96 -17.55 -11.48
N PHE A 668 15.72 -18.16 -10.59
CA PHE A 668 15.40 -18.17 -9.16
C PHE A 668 15.44 -16.76 -8.55
N ARG A 669 16.55 -16.01 -8.78
CA ARG A 669 16.66 -14.64 -8.31
C ARG A 669 15.65 -13.69 -8.98
N SER A 670 15.16 -14.03 -10.17
CA SER A 670 14.07 -13.27 -10.82
C SER A 670 12.74 -13.36 -10.05
N ALA A 671 12.58 -14.37 -9.19
CA ALA A 671 11.43 -14.53 -8.30
C ALA A 671 11.65 -13.90 -6.89
N TYR A 672 12.79 -13.24 -6.63
CA TYR A 672 13.06 -12.64 -5.32
C TYR A 672 12.11 -11.47 -5.04
N THR A 673 11.34 -11.62 -3.98
CA THR A 673 10.52 -10.61 -3.34
C THR A 673 10.35 -10.98 -1.86
N ASN A 674 9.56 -10.27 -1.07
CA ASN A 674 9.46 -10.55 0.37
C ASN A 674 8.90 -11.95 0.70
N GLY A 675 7.96 -12.47 -0.12
CA GLY A 675 7.43 -13.83 -0.05
C GLY A 675 7.70 -14.62 -1.33
N MET A 676 7.91 -15.93 -1.22
CA MET A 676 8.09 -16.79 -2.38
C MET A 676 7.54 -18.19 -2.13
N THR A 677 6.89 -18.76 -3.15
CA THR A 677 6.38 -20.13 -3.14
C THR A 677 7.07 -20.95 -4.21
N VAL A 678 7.68 -22.06 -3.82
CA VAL A 678 8.36 -22.99 -4.73
C VAL A 678 7.40 -24.11 -5.14
N ARG A 679 7.19 -24.27 -6.45
CA ARG A 679 6.26 -25.24 -7.04
C ARG A 679 6.90 -26.58 -7.44
N THR A 680 8.17 -26.73 -7.23
CA THR A 680 8.96 -27.86 -7.74
C THR A 680 8.44 -29.23 -7.29
N TRP A 681 7.74 -29.30 -6.15
CA TRP A 681 7.26 -30.57 -5.56
C TRP A 681 5.76 -30.81 -5.71
N GLU A 682 5.01 -29.86 -6.24
CA GLU A 682 3.57 -29.99 -6.47
C GLU A 682 3.24 -31.10 -7.48
N HIS A 683 4.05 -31.18 -8.54
CA HIS A 683 3.89 -32.14 -9.63
C HIS A 683 5.14 -33.00 -9.82
N ALA A 684 5.92 -33.24 -8.74
CA ALA A 684 7.16 -33.97 -8.82
C ALA A 684 6.92 -35.36 -9.43
N ASP A 685 7.52 -35.61 -10.60
CA ASP A 685 7.64 -36.91 -11.20
C ASP A 685 8.29 -37.86 -10.17
N PRO A 686 7.84 -39.12 -10.06
CA PRO A 686 8.49 -40.15 -9.22
C PRO A 686 10.02 -40.24 -9.38
N GLU A 687 10.57 -39.92 -10.54
CA GLU A 687 12.00 -39.80 -10.78
C GLU A 687 12.70 -38.72 -9.94
N TRP A 688 12.00 -37.70 -9.49
CA TRP A 688 12.48 -36.70 -8.55
C TRP A 688 12.68 -37.23 -7.13
N ARG A 689 11.95 -38.25 -6.76
CA ARG A 689 11.93 -38.83 -5.40
C ARG A 689 13.19 -39.56 -5.03
N VAL A 690 13.98 -40.06 -6.01
CA VAL A 690 14.99 -41.10 -5.73
C VAL A 690 16.27 -40.91 -6.52
N GLY A 691 16.29 -40.12 -7.52
CA GLY A 691 17.29 -40.29 -8.57
C GLY A 691 18.52 -39.46 -8.44
N GLY A 692 19.44 -39.72 -7.54
CA GLY A 692 20.86 -39.51 -7.76
C GLY A 692 21.37 -38.15 -8.29
N MET A 693 20.56 -37.08 -8.25
CA MET A 693 20.98 -35.73 -8.61
C MET A 693 21.40 -34.98 -7.35
N ASN A 694 22.65 -35.07 -6.94
CA ASN A 694 23.19 -34.29 -5.83
C ASN A 694 23.32 -32.80 -6.18
N GLU A 695 23.65 -32.51 -7.44
CA GLU A 695 23.90 -31.11 -7.88
C GLU A 695 22.70 -30.15 -7.73
N PRO A 696 21.46 -30.48 -8.12
CA PRO A 696 20.33 -29.61 -7.93
C PRO A 696 20.01 -29.34 -6.45
N PHE A 697 20.22 -30.27 -5.57
CA PHE A 697 19.97 -30.10 -4.13
C PHE A 697 21.03 -29.25 -3.46
N ASP A 698 22.32 -29.39 -3.83
CA ASP A 698 23.38 -28.52 -3.33
C ASP A 698 23.16 -27.05 -3.78
N TRP A 699 22.77 -26.87 -5.03
CA TRP A 699 22.36 -25.58 -5.54
C TRP A 699 21.13 -25.02 -4.75
N ALA A 700 20.07 -25.79 -4.59
CA ALA A 700 18.86 -25.40 -3.87
C ALA A 700 19.17 -25.04 -2.42
N LYS A 701 19.96 -25.86 -1.72
CA LYS A 701 20.39 -25.57 -0.34
C LYS A 701 21.09 -24.21 -0.23
N ARG A 702 22.01 -23.90 -1.14
CA ARG A 702 22.72 -22.62 -1.16
C ARG A 702 21.77 -21.44 -1.39
N TYR A 703 20.98 -21.49 -2.46
CA TYR A 703 20.18 -20.35 -2.89
C TYR A 703 18.89 -20.18 -2.09
N PHE A 704 18.32 -21.25 -1.55
CA PHE A 704 17.21 -21.16 -0.62
C PHE A 704 17.64 -20.51 0.69
N ALA A 705 18.82 -20.88 1.21
CA ALA A 705 19.39 -20.21 2.39
C ALA A 705 19.76 -18.75 2.11
N GLU A 706 20.28 -18.43 0.90
CA GLU A 706 20.52 -17.04 0.46
C GLU A 706 19.22 -16.24 0.50
N TYR A 707 18.17 -16.74 -0.13
CA TYR A 707 16.87 -16.08 -0.16
C TYR A 707 16.28 -15.90 1.25
N ALA A 708 16.23 -16.96 2.06
CA ALA A 708 15.68 -16.92 3.41
C ALA A 708 16.38 -15.86 4.29
N ARG A 709 17.70 -15.70 4.12
CA ARG A 709 18.48 -14.69 4.85
C ARG A 709 18.25 -13.27 4.37
N LEU A 710 18.02 -13.06 3.06
CA LEU A 710 18.00 -11.72 2.46
C LEU A 710 16.59 -11.18 2.17
N ARG A 711 15.56 -12.01 2.21
CA ARG A 711 14.20 -11.61 1.80
C ARG A 711 13.59 -10.45 2.60
N HIS A 712 14.08 -10.20 3.84
CA HIS A 712 13.60 -9.08 4.65
C HIS A 712 13.85 -7.74 3.98
N TYR A 713 14.95 -7.58 3.21
CA TYR A 713 15.25 -6.33 2.50
C TYR A 713 14.16 -5.94 1.50
N PHE A 714 13.43 -6.91 0.90
CA PHE A 714 12.39 -6.59 -0.09
C PHE A 714 11.17 -5.87 0.48
N ALA A 715 11.01 -5.81 1.80
CA ALA A 715 10.00 -4.99 2.47
C ALA A 715 10.48 -3.56 2.79
N GLU A 716 11.77 -3.27 2.63
CA GLU A 716 12.38 -1.97 2.94
C GLU A 716 12.23 -0.95 1.80
N ASP A 717 12.88 0.22 1.92
CA ASP A 717 12.84 1.27 0.90
C ASP A 717 13.32 0.74 -0.46
N PHE A 718 12.59 1.05 -1.53
CA PHE A 718 12.83 0.54 -2.88
C PHE A 718 13.29 1.65 -3.82
N TYR A 719 14.35 1.38 -4.58
CA TYR A 719 14.89 2.27 -5.59
C TYR A 719 15.05 1.52 -6.93
N PRO A 720 14.31 1.89 -7.99
CA PRO A 720 14.45 1.29 -9.31
C PRO A 720 15.70 1.86 -10.01
N LEU A 721 16.85 1.24 -9.79
CA LEU A 721 18.13 1.71 -10.34
C LEU A 721 18.13 1.70 -11.87
N ILE A 722 17.63 0.63 -12.47
CA ILE A 722 17.32 0.53 -13.91
C ILE A 722 15.89 0.00 -13.98
N PRO A 723 14.94 0.80 -14.50
CA PRO A 723 13.52 0.50 -14.42
C PRO A 723 13.14 -0.78 -15.17
N PRO A 724 11.98 -1.39 -14.84
CA PRO A 724 11.46 -2.55 -15.55
C PRO A 724 11.28 -2.24 -17.04
N SER A 725 11.55 -3.23 -17.88
CA SER A 725 11.50 -3.08 -19.34
C SER A 725 11.08 -4.40 -19.98
N ASP A 726 10.28 -4.33 -21.03
CA ASP A 726 9.89 -5.51 -21.82
C ASP A 726 10.94 -5.84 -22.91
N ILE A 727 12.04 -5.06 -22.98
CA ILE A 727 13.10 -5.22 -23.96
C ILE A 727 14.24 -6.07 -23.41
N ASN A 728 14.59 -7.18 -24.09
CA ASN A 728 15.65 -8.09 -23.68
C ASN A 728 17.09 -7.60 -23.95
N THR A 729 17.25 -6.42 -24.58
CA THR A 729 18.58 -5.82 -24.88
C THR A 729 19.07 -4.89 -23.78
N THR A 730 18.39 -4.83 -22.63
CA THR A 730 18.72 -3.93 -21.53
C THR A 730 19.05 -4.69 -20.24
N TRP A 731 19.56 -3.98 -19.25
CA TRP A 731 19.62 -4.37 -17.86
C TRP A 731 18.30 -4.06 -17.17
N VAL A 732 18.08 -4.73 -16.05
CA VAL A 732 17.10 -4.35 -15.03
C VAL A 732 17.81 -4.44 -13.67
N ALA A 733 17.64 -3.43 -12.81
CA ALA A 733 18.29 -3.41 -11.51
C ALA A 733 17.43 -2.68 -10.46
N SER A 734 17.42 -3.22 -9.27
CA SER A 734 16.73 -2.67 -8.10
C SER A 734 17.65 -2.62 -6.89
N GLN A 735 17.42 -1.64 -6.03
CA GLN A 735 18.03 -1.55 -4.71
C GLN A 735 16.93 -1.57 -3.65
N TYR A 736 17.20 -2.25 -2.56
CA TYR A 736 16.39 -2.21 -1.34
C TYR A 736 17.29 -1.76 -0.19
N HIS A 737 16.81 -0.78 0.60
CA HIS A 737 17.62 -0.13 1.63
C HIS A 737 16.90 -0.10 2.97
N ASP A 738 17.48 -0.76 3.96
CA ASP A 738 17.06 -0.70 5.35
C ASP A 738 17.63 0.56 6.01
N ARG A 739 16.78 1.58 6.17
CA ARG A 739 17.14 2.86 6.79
C ARG A 739 17.55 2.74 8.26
N ALA A 740 17.02 1.75 8.97
CA ALA A 740 17.31 1.59 10.40
C ALA A 740 18.74 1.13 10.65
N HIS A 741 19.26 0.29 9.76
CA HIS A 741 20.60 -0.28 9.86
C HIS A 741 21.59 0.31 8.83
N ASP A 742 21.12 1.22 7.96
CA ASP A 742 21.90 1.81 6.85
C ASP A 742 22.63 0.73 6.04
N SER A 743 21.86 -0.29 5.66
CA SER A 743 22.32 -1.46 4.92
C SER A 743 21.32 -1.82 3.81
N GLY A 744 21.69 -2.71 2.90
CA GLY A 744 20.74 -3.08 1.85
C GLY A 744 21.26 -4.11 0.89
N LEU A 745 20.51 -4.30 -0.19
CA LEU A 745 20.90 -5.14 -1.31
C LEU A 745 20.64 -4.48 -2.66
N ILE A 746 21.44 -4.89 -3.65
CA ILE A 746 21.24 -4.57 -5.06
C ILE A 746 21.05 -5.88 -5.80
N LEU A 747 19.95 -6.02 -6.52
CA LEU A 747 19.66 -7.14 -7.39
C LEU A 747 19.59 -6.66 -8.84
N ALA A 748 20.51 -7.13 -9.67
CA ALA A 748 20.64 -6.71 -11.06
C ALA A 748 20.69 -7.91 -12.02
N PHE A 749 20.15 -7.69 -13.21
CA PHE A 749 20.06 -8.69 -14.27
C PHE A 749 20.58 -8.13 -15.59
N ARG A 750 21.58 -8.79 -16.17
CA ARG A 750 21.96 -8.60 -17.56
C ARG A 750 21.17 -9.60 -18.41
N ARG A 751 20.23 -9.11 -19.20
CA ARG A 751 19.34 -9.95 -20.00
C ARG A 751 20.04 -10.59 -21.19
N ALA A 752 19.41 -11.63 -21.78
CA ALA A 752 20.00 -12.51 -22.79
C ALA A 752 20.50 -11.80 -24.04
N MET A 753 19.86 -10.69 -24.45
CA MET A 753 20.24 -9.94 -25.64
C MET A 753 21.01 -8.63 -25.33
N CYS A 754 21.31 -8.35 -24.04
CA CYS A 754 21.99 -7.12 -23.65
C CYS A 754 23.47 -7.13 -24.07
N PRO A 755 23.92 -6.19 -24.91
CA PRO A 755 25.29 -6.15 -25.36
C PRO A 755 26.28 -5.58 -24.32
N TYR A 756 25.78 -4.87 -23.30
CA TYR A 756 26.60 -4.13 -22.34
C TYR A 756 26.95 -5.00 -21.12
N GLU A 757 28.25 -5.09 -20.81
CA GLU A 757 28.74 -5.85 -19.64
C GLU A 757 28.66 -5.05 -18.35
N GLN A 758 28.54 -3.73 -18.46
CA GLN A 758 28.51 -2.81 -17.33
C GLN A 758 27.26 -1.93 -17.38
N ALA A 759 26.78 -1.59 -16.20
CA ALA A 759 25.74 -0.59 -15.99
C ALA A 759 26.17 0.36 -14.87
N HIS A 760 25.96 1.64 -15.10
CA HIS A 760 26.21 2.69 -14.10
C HIS A 760 24.89 3.06 -13.44
N VAL A 761 24.82 3.05 -12.09
CA VAL A 761 23.62 3.28 -11.31
C VAL A 761 23.85 4.27 -10.18
N GLU A 762 22.82 5.06 -9.88
CA GLU A 762 22.78 5.99 -8.75
C GLU A 762 22.01 5.33 -7.60
N LEU A 763 22.61 5.26 -6.41
CA LEU A 763 21.99 4.63 -5.25
C LEU A 763 21.19 5.64 -4.43
N GLY A 764 20.03 5.19 -3.92
CA GLY A 764 19.22 5.95 -2.98
C GLY A 764 19.54 5.62 -1.51
N GLY A 765 19.14 6.50 -0.59
CA GLY A 765 19.28 6.28 0.85
C GLY A 765 20.70 6.33 1.41
N ILE A 766 21.69 6.70 0.64
CA ILE A 766 23.11 6.69 1.02
C ILE A 766 23.48 7.93 1.86
N ASP A 767 24.09 7.70 3.02
CA ASP A 767 24.70 8.79 3.83
C ASP A 767 26.11 9.11 3.31
N ARG A 768 26.30 10.33 2.85
CA ARG A 768 27.59 10.83 2.34
C ARG A 768 28.76 10.73 3.33
N ARG A 769 28.46 10.67 4.65
CA ARG A 769 29.47 10.67 5.71
C ARG A 769 30.01 9.29 6.04
N ARG A 770 29.40 8.24 5.50
CA ARG A 770 29.73 6.85 5.79
C ARG A 770 30.47 6.18 4.64
N ASN A 771 31.15 5.10 4.98
CA ASN A 771 31.70 4.18 3.99
C ASN A 771 30.82 2.93 3.94
N TYR A 772 30.65 2.36 2.75
CA TYR A 772 29.83 1.19 2.51
C TYR A 772 30.71 0.05 2.02
N VAL A 773 30.60 -1.12 2.64
CA VAL A 773 31.22 -2.37 2.18
C VAL A 773 30.17 -3.13 1.37
N PHE A 774 30.45 -3.33 0.10
CA PHE A 774 29.64 -4.15 -0.81
C PHE A 774 30.22 -5.56 -0.86
N THR A 775 29.36 -6.57 -0.74
CA THR A 775 29.75 -7.99 -0.82
C THR A 775 28.99 -8.70 -1.92
N ASN A 776 29.71 -9.26 -2.87
CA ASN A 776 29.12 -10.10 -3.93
C ASN A 776 28.73 -11.47 -3.34
N GLN A 777 27.46 -11.83 -3.42
CA GLN A 777 26.92 -13.05 -2.82
C GLN A 777 27.32 -14.33 -3.58
N ASP A 778 27.77 -14.20 -4.82
CA ASP A 778 28.25 -15.34 -5.62
C ASP A 778 29.69 -15.68 -5.31
N THR A 779 30.57 -14.68 -5.19
CA THR A 779 32.01 -14.85 -5.04
C THR A 779 32.49 -14.68 -3.60
N GLY A 780 31.73 -13.96 -2.76
CA GLY A 780 32.14 -13.56 -1.40
C GLY A 780 33.15 -12.39 -1.39
N GLU A 781 33.52 -11.86 -2.55
CA GLU A 781 34.42 -10.72 -2.65
C GLU A 781 33.74 -9.44 -2.14
N SER A 782 34.50 -8.62 -1.42
CA SER A 782 34.00 -7.36 -0.86
C SER A 782 34.91 -6.19 -1.29
N PHE A 783 34.28 -5.03 -1.47
CA PHE A 783 34.98 -3.76 -1.74
C PHE A 783 34.30 -2.62 -1.00
N THR A 784 35.05 -1.59 -0.66
CA THR A 784 34.56 -0.43 0.10
C THR A 784 34.48 0.79 -0.79
N VAL A 785 33.37 1.54 -0.69
CA VAL A 785 33.17 2.82 -1.39
C VAL A 785 32.68 3.87 -0.38
N ALA A 786 33.25 5.07 -0.46
CA ALA A 786 32.80 6.19 0.36
C ALA A 786 31.43 6.69 -0.12
N GLY A 787 30.54 7.07 0.81
CA GLY A 787 29.23 7.62 0.48
C GLY A 787 29.31 8.88 -0.39
N THR A 788 30.36 9.72 -0.21
CA THR A 788 30.62 10.86 -1.10
C THR A 788 30.88 10.44 -2.54
N THR A 789 31.59 9.33 -2.75
CA THR A 789 31.86 8.79 -4.09
C THR A 789 30.58 8.19 -4.68
N LEU A 790 29.80 7.43 -3.90
CA LEU A 790 28.53 6.87 -4.37
C LEU A 790 27.53 7.95 -4.82
N LEU A 791 27.47 9.07 -4.10
CA LEU A 791 26.58 10.18 -4.44
C LEU A 791 27.09 11.03 -5.61
N ALA A 792 28.42 11.10 -5.82
CA ALA A 792 29.00 11.89 -6.91
C ALA A 792 29.13 11.09 -8.22
N ASP A 793 29.58 9.85 -8.12
CA ASP A 793 29.99 9.03 -9.26
C ASP A 793 29.10 7.78 -9.45
N GLY A 794 28.14 7.51 -8.52
CA GLY A 794 27.33 6.31 -8.56
C GLY A 794 28.13 5.02 -8.32
N LEU A 795 27.55 3.89 -8.72
CA LEU A 795 28.15 2.55 -8.65
C LEU A 795 28.15 1.89 -10.03
N VAL A 796 29.27 1.27 -10.40
CA VAL A 796 29.37 0.47 -11.62
C VAL A 796 29.10 -0.98 -11.29
N LEU A 797 28.03 -1.53 -11.87
CA LEU A 797 27.71 -2.96 -11.82
C LEU A 797 28.30 -3.67 -13.03
N THR A 798 28.93 -4.83 -12.83
CA THR A 798 29.54 -5.61 -13.90
C THR A 798 29.01 -7.04 -13.90
N ILE A 799 28.47 -7.48 -15.03
CA ILE A 799 28.05 -8.87 -15.28
C ILE A 799 28.66 -9.28 -16.64
N PRO A 800 29.76 -10.02 -16.67
CA PRO A 800 30.47 -10.35 -17.92
C PRO A 800 29.63 -11.19 -18.88
N GLU A 801 28.88 -12.17 -18.35
CA GLU A 801 28.09 -13.08 -19.15
C GLU A 801 26.64 -12.62 -19.28
N LYS A 802 26.01 -12.93 -20.43
CA LYS A 802 24.61 -12.68 -20.69
C LYS A 802 23.72 -13.64 -19.92
N ARG A 803 22.47 -13.21 -19.68
CA ARG A 803 21.47 -13.97 -18.91
C ARG A 803 22.02 -14.40 -17.54
N GLN A 804 22.60 -13.43 -16.84
CA GLN A 804 23.13 -13.59 -15.50
C GLN A 804 22.57 -12.54 -14.54
N SER A 805 22.55 -12.88 -13.26
CA SER A 805 22.19 -12.00 -12.15
C SER A 805 23.41 -11.63 -11.34
N LEU A 806 23.37 -10.45 -10.71
CA LEU A 806 24.32 -9.99 -9.71
C LEU A 806 23.53 -9.64 -8.45
N LEU A 807 23.94 -10.20 -7.32
CA LEU A 807 23.39 -9.88 -6.01
C LEU A 807 24.50 -9.35 -5.11
N LEU A 808 24.42 -8.07 -4.78
CA LEU A 808 25.31 -7.42 -3.83
C LEU A 808 24.51 -7.09 -2.56
N THR A 809 25.08 -7.38 -1.40
CA THR A 809 24.65 -6.76 -0.14
C THR A 809 25.60 -5.65 0.22
N TYR A 810 25.16 -4.66 0.98
CA TYR A 810 26.02 -3.62 1.50
C TYR A 810 25.62 -3.23 2.93
N GLU A 811 26.62 -2.77 3.69
CA GLU A 811 26.47 -2.27 5.05
C GLU A 811 27.49 -1.17 5.32
N THR A 812 27.21 -0.35 6.32
CA THR A 812 28.14 0.72 6.74
C THR A 812 29.26 0.18 7.64
N VAL A 813 30.45 0.81 7.55
CA VAL A 813 31.64 0.54 8.36
C VAL A 813 32.12 1.80 9.06
#